data_84d3d50db464a3d1b5f82f926b1b8155
#
_entry.id   84d3d50db464a3d1b5f82f926b1b8155
#
_cell.length_a   1.000
_cell.length_b   1.000
_cell.length_c   1.000
_cell.angle_alpha   90.00
_cell.angle_beta   90.00
_cell.angle_gamma   90.00
#
_symmetry.space_group_name_H-M   'P 1'
#
loop_
_entity.id
_entity.type
_entity.pdbx_description
1 polymer ?
#
loop_
_entity_poly.entity_id
_entity_poly.type
_entity_poly.pdbx_seq_one_letter_code
_entity_poly.pdbx_strand_id
1 'polypeptide(L)'
;MKPNLTGALLLMAAATFSAAISAPGFLRADDTANDAPATIRCTFQPFVQPEILTGHLGLGGTNPDGGSIGVNSLYFIRDGKPWIPVMGEMHFSRVPREQWPAELAKLKAGGVTVVSTYLFWIHHEEIEGELDFSGNLSIRDFVLEAQKQGLEVFVRPGPWVHGECRNGGFPDWLMKKPFRLRTNNDGYLAEVRRWYGAIAKELKGLFYADGGPIIGLQLENELTGNAAHLDTLRSIAIECGMNPPLFTATGWNAAEGARIPLTGMIPVFGGYCDAPWNNGTRPLPPSPHFFFNRMRNDTAIGADLMPIERRGRDGWRLPYERYPFAACELGGGLESTHHRRYIIRPFDVYAPALVKVGSGCNLPGYYMYHGGTNPVGRLSTFQESKASGYPNDVPMLSYDFQAPVSEYGEIRPSYRLLNLMHLFLQDFGDRLAPMPAFDSLIPVKRDDTTTVRAGLRTDGKSGFVFVNHYQRRSELTDLENVVFDAGPVVFPAIDVVGDIAFFLPFNMDLDGEMLEYATAQPVCRMGDTFFFAAIPGVMTEYKFADGTREAGPIFKHGKIRICTLPWKDALGLRRLGGELYFSRDCDLIRVEGDAPVVRPVQNGRYDCRKWNGEKFTALRLGTVPPRPVLKITDLAEAPFELPETFAAELKLGGVRPLVWKKLEVKGNDGFIELDFKYDVAQIYADGKLVADQYDCGFPWRVPASLLNGKESYLVMSPRYDRVYREEEAEPPLQ
;
A
#
# COMPACT_ATOMS: atom_id res chain seq x y z
N MET A 1 -42.00 30.49 28.81
CA MET A 1 -42.16 31.95 28.85
C MET A 1 -41.34 32.54 27.73
N LYS A 2 -42.02 33.02 26.70
CA LYS A 2 -41.48 33.98 25.74
C LYS A 2 -41.58 35.38 26.35
N PRO A 3 -40.80 36.41 25.92
CA PRO A 3 -41.30 37.15 24.77
C PRO A 3 -40.26 37.58 23.74
N ASN A 4 -40.81 37.80 22.55
CA ASN A 4 -40.40 38.52 21.38
C ASN A 4 -39.93 39.97 21.62
N LEU A 5 -39.17 40.54 20.63
CA LEU A 5 -39.60 41.72 19.83
C LEU A 5 -38.43 42.21 18.97
N THR A 6 -38.63 42.18 17.63
CA THR A 6 -38.66 43.25 16.60
C THR A 6 -37.39 44.12 16.51
N GLY A 7 -36.67 44.34 15.40
CA GLY A 7 -37.13 44.61 14.04
C GLY A 7 -36.75 46.03 13.69
N ALA A 8 -35.85 46.26 12.70
CA ALA A 8 -35.85 47.49 11.92
C ALA A 8 -35.07 47.30 10.59
N LEU A 9 -35.82 47.40 9.52
CA LEU A 9 -35.39 47.71 8.15
C LEU A 9 -34.96 49.18 8.07
N LEU A 10 -33.95 49.49 7.28
CA LEU A 10 -33.84 50.76 6.58
C LEU A 10 -33.23 50.58 5.17
N LEU A 11 -34.00 51.05 4.21
CA LEU A 11 -33.75 51.14 2.80
C LEU A 11 -33.13 52.50 2.40
N MET A 12 -32.60 52.56 1.16
CA MET A 12 -32.35 53.68 0.26
C MET A 12 -31.01 54.42 0.40
N ALA A 13 -30.34 54.87 -0.64
CA ALA A 13 -30.78 55.29 -1.99
C ALA A 13 -29.62 55.27 -2.97
N ALA A 14 -29.98 55.08 -4.22
CA ALA A 14 -29.12 55.26 -5.39
C ALA A 14 -28.93 56.75 -5.73
N ALA A 15 -27.80 57.13 -6.28
CA ALA A 15 -27.65 58.36 -7.05
C ALA A 15 -26.72 58.15 -8.22
N THR A 16 -27.33 58.19 -9.40
CA THR A 16 -26.72 58.31 -10.72
C THR A 16 -26.23 59.73 -10.96
N PHE A 17 -25.05 59.90 -11.53
CA PHE A 17 -24.69 61.07 -12.33
C PHE A 17 -23.89 60.67 -13.57
N SER A 18 -24.46 61.01 -14.74
CA SER A 18 -23.87 60.95 -16.06
C SER A 18 -23.34 62.33 -16.45
N ALA A 19 -22.23 62.38 -17.16
CA ALA A 19 -21.87 63.30 -18.25
C ALA A 19 -20.34 63.25 -18.45
N ALA A 20 -19.76 63.09 -19.48
CA ALA A 20 -19.83 63.22 -20.93
C ALA A 20 -18.45 63.69 -21.45
N ILE A 21 -17.90 62.91 -22.40
CA ILE A 21 -17.12 63.29 -23.60
C ILE A 21 -15.88 64.16 -23.44
N SER A 22 -14.70 63.57 -23.76
CA SER A 22 -13.81 64.03 -24.86
C SER A 22 -12.65 63.02 -25.08
N ALA A 23 -12.56 62.44 -26.28
CA ALA A 23 -11.31 61.93 -26.86
C ALA A 23 -10.60 63.10 -27.54
N PRO A 24 -9.29 63.10 -27.76
CA PRO A 24 -8.60 62.08 -28.55
C PRO A 24 -7.13 61.82 -28.10
N GLY A 25 -6.56 60.75 -28.59
CA GLY A 25 -5.11 60.57 -28.54
C GLY A 25 -4.71 59.10 -28.78
N PHE A 26 -4.56 58.74 -30.04
CA PHE A 26 -3.86 57.52 -30.43
C PHE A 26 -2.41 57.58 -29.92
N LEU A 27 -2.04 56.67 -29.06
CA LEU A 27 -0.67 56.14 -28.93
C LEU A 27 -0.79 54.63 -28.85
N ARG A 28 -0.40 53.96 -29.94
CA ARG A 28 -0.03 52.55 -29.93
C ARG A 28 1.18 52.42 -29.00
N ALA A 29 1.00 51.80 -27.87
CA ALA A 29 2.07 51.10 -27.16
C ALA A 29 1.92 49.62 -27.55
N ASP A 30 2.86 49.12 -28.32
CA ASP A 30 3.16 47.71 -28.44
C ASP A 30 3.78 47.27 -27.06
N ASP A 31 2.92 46.91 -26.14
CA ASP A 31 3.29 46.11 -24.95
C ASP A 31 2.86 44.68 -25.20
N THR A 32 3.60 43.98 -26.01
CA THR A 32 3.76 42.54 -25.84
C THR A 32 4.75 42.37 -24.68
N ALA A 33 4.28 42.62 -23.46
CA ALA A 33 4.90 42.05 -22.29
C ALA A 33 4.88 40.54 -22.51
N ASN A 34 6.04 39.98 -22.72
CA ASN A 34 6.30 38.56 -22.67
C ASN A 34 6.15 38.20 -21.20
N ASP A 35 4.91 37.97 -20.72
CA ASP A 35 4.63 37.43 -19.39
C ASP A 35 5.09 35.96 -19.40
N ALA A 36 6.41 35.78 -19.25
CA ALA A 36 6.92 34.48 -18.87
C ALA A 36 6.27 34.12 -17.50
N PRO A 37 5.68 32.93 -17.38
CA PRO A 37 5.02 32.55 -16.15
C PRO A 37 5.97 32.70 -14.95
N ALA A 38 5.43 33.23 -13.85
CA ALA A 38 6.23 33.51 -12.66
C ALA A 38 6.86 32.22 -12.11
N THR A 39 8.15 32.29 -11.78
CA THR A 39 8.87 31.15 -11.21
C THR A 39 8.32 30.77 -9.83
N ILE A 40 7.89 29.54 -9.66
CA ILE A 40 7.49 28.97 -8.37
C ILE A 40 8.73 28.39 -7.70
N ARG A 41 9.21 29.00 -6.60
CA ARG A 41 10.38 28.50 -5.87
C ARG A 41 9.94 27.69 -4.64
N CYS A 42 10.32 26.42 -4.61
CA CYS A 42 10.13 25.54 -3.48
C CYS A 42 11.42 25.37 -2.71
N THR A 43 11.44 25.78 -1.44
CA THR A 43 12.56 25.69 -0.51
C THR A 43 12.17 24.83 0.69
N PHE A 44 13.16 24.29 1.39
CA PHE A 44 12.96 23.36 2.50
C PHE A 44 13.51 23.91 3.80
N GLN A 45 13.06 23.31 4.91
CA GLN A 45 13.63 23.60 6.22
C GLN A 45 15.14 23.35 6.21
N PRO A 46 15.92 24.15 6.95
CA PRO A 46 17.38 23.97 7.02
C PRO A 46 17.76 22.60 7.52
N PHE A 47 18.82 22.02 6.96
CA PHE A 47 19.36 20.76 7.43
C PHE A 47 19.79 20.85 8.90
N VAL A 48 19.34 19.89 9.68
CA VAL A 48 19.77 19.66 11.07
C VAL A 48 20.02 18.16 11.22
N GLN A 49 21.24 17.78 11.55
CA GLN A 49 21.58 16.38 11.81
C GLN A 49 20.91 15.92 13.11
N PRO A 50 19.98 14.93 13.07
CA PRO A 50 19.42 14.40 14.30
C PRO A 50 20.44 13.56 15.05
N GLU A 51 20.30 13.50 16.38
CA GLU A 51 21.02 12.54 17.19
C GLU A 51 20.53 11.11 16.85
N ILE A 52 21.46 10.20 16.57
CA ILE A 52 21.15 8.82 16.28
C ILE A 52 21.42 7.96 17.51
N LEU A 53 20.36 7.55 18.19
CA LEU A 53 20.43 6.63 19.33
C LEU A 53 20.62 5.20 18.84
N THR A 54 21.58 4.46 19.41
CA THR A 54 21.89 3.07 19.08
C THR A 54 21.74 2.17 20.30
N GLY A 55 21.29 0.94 20.11
CA GLY A 55 21.16 -0.07 21.17
C GLY A 55 20.07 0.20 22.22
N HIS A 56 19.49 1.39 22.25
CA HIS A 56 18.54 1.87 23.26
C HIS A 56 17.17 1.11 23.23
N LEU A 57 16.84 0.45 22.12
CA LEU A 57 15.63 -0.36 22.00
C LEU A 57 15.83 -1.78 22.47
N GLY A 58 17.06 -2.27 22.64
CA GLY A 58 17.33 -3.67 22.99
C GLY A 58 16.84 -4.67 21.95
N LEU A 59 16.83 -4.25 20.69
CA LEU A 59 16.41 -5.03 19.52
C LEU A 59 17.60 -5.33 18.61
N GLY A 60 17.51 -6.43 17.88
CA GLY A 60 18.53 -6.91 16.96
C GLY A 60 18.93 -8.35 17.26
N GLY A 61 19.66 -8.94 16.32
CA GLY A 61 20.15 -10.31 16.46
C GLY A 61 21.05 -10.72 15.32
N THR A 62 21.69 -11.87 15.50
CA THR A 62 22.53 -12.51 14.47
C THR A 62 21.99 -13.89 14.12
N ASN A 63 22.29 -14.34 12.91
CA ASN A 63 22.00 -15.68 12.48
C ASN A 63 23.26 -16.57 12.56
N PRO A 64 23.16 -17.89 12.40
CA PRO A 64 24.31 -18.81 12.45
C PRO A 64 25.39 -18.55 11.38
N ASP A 65 25.02 -17.94 10.24
CA ASP A 65 25.93 -17.63 9.15
C ASP A 65 26.67 -16.30 9.36
N GLY A 66 26.44 -15.61 10.49
CA GLY A 66 27.09 -14.34 10.84
C GLY A 66 26.34 -13.10 10.30
N GLY A 67 25.24 -13.28 9.58
CA GLY A 67 24.37 -12.18 9.19
C GLY A 67 23.76 -11.49 10.41
N SER A 68 23.51 -10.19 10.33
CA SER A 68 22.98 -9.39 11.45
C SER A 68 21.83 -8.49 11.04
N ILE A 69 20.86 -8.33 11.94
CA ILE A 69 19.79 -7.35 11.84
C ILE A 69 19.82 -6.50 13.11
N GLY A 70 19.74 -5.18 12.92
CA GLY A 70 19.70 -4.20 14.00
C GLY A 70 18.80 -3.03 13.64
N VAL A 71 18.68 -2.10 14.60
CA VAL A 71 17.90 -0.88 14.44
C VAL A 71 18.46 0.23 15.33
N ASN A 72 18.42 1.45 14.82
CA ASN A 72 18.70 2.67 15.60
C ASN A 72 17.47 3.59 15.60
N SER A 73 17.60 4.81 16.09
CA SER A 73 16.48 5.74 16.15
C SER A 73 16.06 6.30 14.77
N LEU A 74 16.83 6.06 13.70
CA LEU A 74 16.56 6.62 12.38
C LEU A 74 16.29 5.57 11.31
N TYR A 75 17.01 4.41 11.31
CA TYR A 75 16.89 3.39 10.27
C TYR A 75 17.16 1.98 10.79
N PHE A 76 16.82 0.99 9.95
CA PHE A 76 17.17 -0.42 10.14
C PHE A 76 18.58 -0.69 9.60
N ILE A 77 19.21 -1.70 10.15
CA ILE A 77 20.60 -2.07 9.85
C ILE A 77 20.62 -3.54 9.43
N ARG A 78 21.28 -3.85 8.32
CA ARG A 78 21.56 -5.20 7.87
C ARG A 78 23.05 -5.35 7.63
N ASP A 79 23.68 -6.32 8.27
CA ASP A 79 25.12 -6.61 8.13
C ASP A 79 25.98 -5.35 8.29
N GLY A 80 25.63 -4.54 9.28
CA GLY A 80 26.32 -3.28 9.60
C GLY A 80 26.02 -2.10 8.66
N LYS A 81 25.16 -2.29 7.64
CA LYS A 81 24.80 -1.22 6.68
C LYS A 81 23.37 -0.72 6.89
N PRO A 82 23.11 0.57 6.62
CA PRO A 82 21.74 1.07 6.59
C PRO A 82 20.88 0.28 5.59
N TRP A 83 19.64 0.01 5.96
CA TRP A 83 18.74 -0.81 5.16
C TRP A 83 17.30 -0.28 5.23
N ILE A 84 16.61 -0.29 4.08
CA ILE A 84 15.18 -0.02 3.97
C ILE A 84 14.48 -1.32 3.54
N PRO A 85 13.94 -2.11 4.48
CA PRO A 85 13.10 -3.26 4.12
C PRO A 85 11.79 -2.78 3.49
N VAL A 86 11.35 -3.46 2.45
CA VAL A 86 10.03 -3.27 1.83
C VAL A 86 9.14 -4.42 2.26
N MET A 87 8.09 -4.13 3.02
CA MET A 87 7.20 -5.15 3.58
C MET A 87 5.87 -5.19 2.84
N GLY A 88 5.38 -6.38 2.52
CA GLY A 88 4.09 -6.58 1.87
C GLY A 88 3.24 -7.59 2.62
N GLU A 89 2.01 -7.21 3.01
CA GLU A 89 1.08 -8.10 3.70
C GLU A 89 0.40 -9.05 2.72
N MET A 90 0.47 -10.35 3.02
CA MET A 90 -0.25 -11.44 2.36
C MET A 90 -0.70 -12.44 3.42
N HIS A 91 -2.00 -12.60 3.61
CA HIS A 91 -2.54 -13.53 4.60
C HIS A 91 -2.51 -14.96 4.05
N PHE A 92 -1.60 -15.79 4.53
CA PHE A 92 -1.40 -17.15 4.03
C PHE A 92 -2.67 -18.01 4.09
N SER A 93 -3.47 -17.87 5.14
CA SER A 93 -4.72 -18.62 5.32
C SER A 93 -5.87 -18.16 4.41
N ARG A 94 -5.71 -17.03 3.72
CA ARG A 94 -6.63 -16.48 2.73
C ARG A 94 -6.19 -16.73 1.28
N VAL A 95 -5.10 -17.47 1.06
CA VAL A 95 -4.58 -17.83 -0.27
C VAL A 95 -4.38 -19.35 -0.31
N PRO A 96 -4.88 -20.07 -1.34
CA PRO A 96 -4.70 -21.50 -1.46
C PRO A 96 -3.22 -21.89 -1.42
N ARG A 97 -2.89 -22.93 -0.65
CA ARG A 97 -1.49 -23.38 -0.44
C ARG A 97 -0.74 -23.64 -1.74
N GLU A 98 -1.40 -24.23 -2.71
CA GLU A 98 -0.82 -24.55 -4.01
C GLU A 98 -0.42 -23.29 -4.82
N GLN A 99 -0.96 -22.12 -4.47
CA GLN A 99 -0.65 -20.85 -5.09
C GLN A 99 0.50 -20.10 -4.40
N TRP A 100 0.84 -20.40 -3.13
CA TRP A 100 1.90 -19.69 -2.41
C TRP A 100 3.20 -19.52 -3.19
N PRO A 101 3.74 -20.54 -3.89
CA PRO A 101 4.99 -20.37 -4.64
C PRO A 101 4.91 -19.28 -5.70
N ALA A 102 3.81 -19.21 -6.43
CA ALA A 102 3.61 -18.22 -7.49
C ALA A 102 3.32 -16.83 -6.90
N GLU A 103 2.50 -16.74 -5.84
CA GLU A 103 2.11 -15.47 -5.26
C GLU A 103 3.27 -14.82 -4.50
N LEU A 104 4.05 -15.58 -3.72
CA LEU A 104 5.26 -15.09 -3.08
C LEU A 104 6.33 -14.66 -4.10
N ALA A 105 6.46 -15.39 -5.22
CA ALA A 105 7.32 -14.97 -6.32
C ALA A 105 6.88 -13.63 -6.92
N LYS A 106 5.58 -13.35 -7.05
CA LYS A 106 5.07 -12.04 -7.49
C LYS A 106 5.42 -10.92 -6.50
N LEU A 107 5.28 -11.18 -5.18
CA LEU A 107 5.72 -10.22 -4.17
C LEU A 107 7.21 -9.89 -4.36
N LYS A 108 8.06 -10.91 -4.48
CA LYS A 108 9.49 -10.75 -4.70
C LYS A 108 9.81 -9.97 -5.98
N ALA A 109 9.15 -10.31 -7.08
CA ALA A 109 9.30 -9.62 -8.37
C ALA A 109 8.86 -8.16 -8.31
N GLY A 110 7.90 -7.82 -7.44
CA GLY A 110 7.46 -6.46 -7.14
C GLY A 110 8.38 -5.66 -6.23
N GLY A 111 9.52 -6.26 -5.82
CA GLY A 111 10.52 -5.61 -4.98
C GLY A 111 10.27 -5.72 -3.48
N VAL A 112 9.28 -6.49 -3.05
CA VAL A 112 9.08 -6.83 -1.64
C VAL A 112 10.25 -7.66 -1.15
N THR A 113 10.77 -7.34 0.02
CA THR A 113 11.87 -8.06 0.68
C THR A 113 11.41 -8.83 1.91
N VAL A 114 10.31 -8.42 2.51
CA VAL A 114 9.72 -9.00 3.71
C VAL A 114 8.25 -9.26 3.46
N VAL A 115 7.79 -10.50 3.57
CA VAL A 115 6.36 -10.79 3.59
C VAL A 115 5.84 -10.76 5.03
N SER A 116 4.74 -10.04 5.25
CA SER A 116 4.03 -9.98 6.52
C SER A 116 2.74 -10.79 6.45
N THR A 117 2.37 -11.45 7.54
CA THR A 117 1.14 -12.24 7.59
C THR A 117 0.56 -12.36 8.99
N TYR A 118 -0.78 -12.28 9.10
CA TYR A 118 -1.51 -12.57 10.32
C TYR A 118 -1.72 -14.07 10.54
N LEU A 119 -1.78 -14.46 11.82
CA LEU A 119 -2.40 -15.71 12.24
C LEU A 119 -3.76 -15.39 12.89
N PHE A 120 -4.83 -15.66 12.19
CA PHE A 120 -6.19 -15.51 12.72
C PHE A 120 -6.52 -16.69 13.62
N TRP A 121 -6.65 -16.47 14.90
CA TRP A 121 -6.90 -17.56 15.85
C TRP A 121 -8.14 -18.37 15.48
N ILE A 122 -9.24 -17.71 15.08
CA ILE A 122 -10.47 -18.39 14.65
C ILE A 122 -10.27 -19.32 13.44
N HIS A 123 -9.33 -19.02 12.52
CA HIS A 123 -9.04 -19.91 11.39
C HIS A 123 -8.42 -21.23 11.84
N HIS A 124 -7.65 -21.20 12.94
CA HIS A 124 -6.92 -22.35 13.46
C HIS A 124 -7.69 -23.11 14.54
N GLU A 125 -8.62 -22.47 15.24
CA GLU A 125 -9.34 -23.04 16.37
C GLU A 125 -10.76 -22.47 16.47
N GLU A 126 -11.59 -22.74 15.45
CA GLU A 126 -13.00 -22.35 15.49
C GLU A 126 -13.75 -23.06 16.63
N ILE A 127 -13.39 -24.31 16.91
CA ILE A 127 -13.90 -25.12 18.03
C ILE A 127 -12.82 -25.25 19.10
N GLU A 128 -13.18 -24.96 20.36
CA GLU A 128 -12.23 -24.99 21.49
C GLU A 128 -11.52 -26.35 21.61
N GLY A 129 -10.20 -26.34 21.59
CA GLY A 129 -9.35 -27.52 21.68
C GLY A 129 -9.04 -28.20 20.35
N GLU A 130 -9.69 -27.81 19.24
CA GLU A 130 -9.43 -28.35 17.91
C GLU A 130 -8.51 -27.44 17.08
N LEU A 131 -7.23 -27.40 17.47
CA LEU A 131 -6.20 -26.63 16.73
C LEU A 131 -5.83 -27.32 15.42
N ASP A 132 -5.81 -26.57 14.33
CA ASP A 132 -5.38 -27.02 13.01
C ASP A 132 -4.31 -26.08 12.41
N PHE A 133 -3.16 -26.67 12.04
CA PHE A 133 -2.06 -26.03 11.31
C PHE A 133 -1.73 -26.81 10.02
N SER A 134 -2.71 -27.49 9.43
CA SER A 134 -2.53 -28.27 8.21
C SER A 134 -3.02 -27.55 6.95
N GLY A 135 -2.61 -28.03 5.79
CA GLY A 135 -3.07 -27.51 4.49
C GLY A 135 -2.84 -25.99 4.33
N ASN A 136 -3.91 -25.26 4.05
CA ASN A 136 -3.90 -23.79 3.92
C ASN A 136 -3.61 -23.07 5.25
N LEU A 137 -3.65 -23.78 6.37
CA LEU A 137 -3.37 -23.24 7.70
C LEU A 137 -1.93 -23.52 8.18
N SER A 138 -1.08 -24.16 7.34
CA SER A 138 0.31 -24.45 7.70
C SER A 138 1.20 -23.22 7.61
N ILE A 139 1.27 -22.45 8.70
CA ILE A 139 2.21 -21.31 8.79
C ILE A 139 3.66 -21.74 8.58
N ARG A 140 4.04 -22.96 9.05
CA ARG A 140 5.37 -23.51 8.83
C ARG A 140 5.72 -23.61 7.35
N ASP A 141 4.84 -24.23 6.56
CA ASP A 141 5.07 -24.44 5.13
C ASP A 141 5.07 -23.12 4.37
N PHE A 142 4.22 -22.17 4.77
CA PHE A 142 4.24 -20.81 4.21
C PHE A 142 5.57 -20.10 4.44
N VAL A 143 6.10 -20.15 5.67
CA VAL A 143 7.38 -19.53 6.02
C VAL A 143 8.54 -20.18 5.26
N LEU A 144 8.54 -21.51 5.12
CA LEU A 144 9.53 -22.23 4.32
C LEU A 144 9.45 -21.87 2.84
N GLU A 145 8.24 -21.71 2.29
CA GLU A 145 8.08 -21.29 0.90
C GLU A 145 8.53 -19.82 0.71
N ALA A 146 8.25 -18.92 1.66
CA ALA A 146 8.75 -17.55 1.64
C ALA A 146 10.30 -17.52 1.62
N GLN A 147 10.96 -18.35 2.45
CA GLN A 147 12.41 -18.50 2.47
C GLN A 147 12.94 -18.98 1.10
N LYS A 148 12.31 -19.97 0.50
CA LYS A 148 12.68 -20.50 -0.82
C LYS A 148 12.55 -19.44 -1.92
N GLN A 149 11.59 -18.54 -1.82
CA GLN A 149 11.45 -17.39 -2.72
C GLN A 149 12.42 -16.23 -2.38
N GLY A 150 13.24 -16.37 -1.34
CA GLY A 150 14.20 -15.34 -0.90
C GLY A 150 13.52 -14.15 -0.24
N LEU A 151 12.39 -14.37 0.44
CA LEU A 151 11.69 -13.40 1.27
C LEU A 151 11.98 -13.66 2.74
N GLU A 152 12.14 -12.61 3.51
CA GLU A 152 12.05 -12.65 4.96
C GLU A 152 10.61 -12.57 5.41
N VAL A 153 10.36 -12.93 6.66
CA VAL A 153 8.99 -13.03 7.19
C VAL A 153 8.83 -12.18 8.43
N PHE A 154 7.74 -11.45 8.46
CA PHE A 154 7.21 -10.77 9.63
C PHE A 154 5.89 -11.44 10.04
N VAL A 155 5.88 -12.07 11.22
CA VAL A 155 4.69 -12.78 11.71
C VAL A 155 3.88 -11.87 12.62
N ARG A 156 2.55 -11.85 12.45
CA ARG A 156 1.61 -11.08 13.26
C ARG A 156 0.68 -12.05 14.01
N PRO A 157 1.13 -12.61 15.17
CA PRO A 157 0.41 -13.67 15.90
C PRO A 157 -0.79 -13.15 16.69
N GLY A 158 -1.07 -11.88 16.68
CA GLY A 158 -2.09 -11.23 17.46
C GLY A 158 -1.72 -11.17 18.97
N PRO A 159 -2.62 -11.61 19.89
CA PRO A 159 -3.81 -12.49 19.72
C PRO A 159 -5.01 -11.85 19.00
N TRP A 160 -5.22 -10.53 19.15
CA TRP A 160 -6.14 -9.75 18.37
C TRP A 160 -5.44 -9.24 17.11
N VAL A 161 -6.02 -9.44 15.93
CA VAL A 161 -5.43 -9.09 14.66
C VAL A 161 -6.27 -8.07 13.86
N HIS A 162 -7.56 -7.89 14.18
CA HIS A 162 -8.56 -7.20 13.37
C HIS A 162 -8.70 -7.85 11.98
N GLY A 163 -8.03 -7.33 10.95
CA GLY A 163 -7.94 -7.92 9.61
C GLY A 163 -9.29 -8.16 8.95
N GLU A 164 -10.30 -7.31 9.26
CA GLU A 164 -11.71 -7.41 8.90
C GLU A 164 -12.25 -8.83 9.09
N CYS A 165 -11.76 -9.47 10.15
CA CYS A 165 -12.13 -10.82 10.54
C CYS A 165 -13.13 -10.80 11.70
N ARG A 166 -14.04 -11.79 11.70
CA ARG A 166 -14.98 -12.03 12.82
C ARG A 166 -14.28 -11.96 14.16
N ASN A 167 -14.84 -11.19 15.10
CA ASN A 167 -14.30 -10.94 16.44
C ASN A 167 -12.82 -10.48 16.46
N GLY A 168 -12.33 -9.83 15.39
CA GLY A 168 -10.92 -9.44 15.29
C GLY A 168 -9.95 -10.63 15.24
N GLY A 169 -10.42 -11.78 14.76
CA GLY A 169 -9.68 -13.03 14.71
C GLY A 169 -9.83 -13.92 15.93
N PHE A 170 -10.54 -13.48 16.97
CA PHE A 170 -10.83 -14.35 18.13
C PHE A 170 -11.93 -15.38 17.82
N PRO A 171 -11.79 -16.64 18.24
CA PRO A 171 -12.85 -17.62 18.10
C PRO A 171 -14.04 -17.29 19.00
N ASP A 172 -15.25 -17.68 18.60
CA ASP A 172 -16.50 -17.40 19.31
C ASP A 172 -16.53 -17.97 20.73
N TRP A 173 -15.85 -19.10 20.97
CA TRP A 173 -15.76 -19.69 22.31
C TRP A 173 -14.93 -18.83 23.28
N LEU A 174 -13.87 -18.17 22.78
CA LEU A 174 -13.03 -17.27 23.59
C LEU A 174 -13.81 -16.02 24.00
N MET A 175 -14.66 -15.48 23.11
CA MET A 175 -15.54 -14.33 23.39
C MET A 175 -16.55 -14.62 24.52
N LYS A 176 -16.87 -15.88 24.77
CA LYS A 176 -17.83 -16.30 25.81
C LYS A 176 -17.18 -16.56 27.17
N LYS A 177 -15.84 -16.51 27.27
CA LYS A 177 -15.13 -16.74 28.53
C LYS A 177 -15.37 -15.61 29.54
N PRO A 178 -15.43 -15.88 30.85
CA PRO A 178 -15.77 -14.90 31.87
C PRO A 178 -14.59 -14.03 32.32
N PHE A 179 -13.71 -13.65 31.39
CA PHE A 179 -12.57 -12.79 31.64
C PHE A 179 -12.45 -11.66 30.60
N ARG A 180 -11.75 -10.62 30.97
CA ARG A 180 -11.55 -9.48 30.08
C ARG A 180 -10.43 -9.77 29.08
N LEU A 181 -10.75 -9.75 27.79
CA LEU A 181 -9.80 -9.89 26.67
C LEU A 181 -8.92 -8.66 26.51
N ARG A 182 -7.78 -8.80 25.83
CA ARG A 182 -6.82 -7.74 25.52
C ARG A 182 -6.30 -7.00 26.76
N THR A 183 -6.13 -7.74 27.86
CA THR A 183 -5.64 -7.23 29.15
C THR A 183 -4.76 -8.26 29.85
N ASN A 184 -4.10 -7.86 30.96
CA ASN A 184 -3.33 -8.78 31.81
C ASN A 184 -4.21 -9.59 32.77
N ASN A 185 -5.40 -9.99 32.35
CA ASN A 185 -6.22 -10.93 33.11
C ASN A 185 -5.63 -12.35 33.04
N ASP A 186 -5.46 -13.01 34.15
CA ASP A 186 -4.78 -14.31 34.24
C ASP A 186 -5.42 -15.38 33.35
N GLY A 187 -6.77 -15.44 33.33
CA GLY A 187 -7.51 -16.35 32.45
C GLY A 187 -7.25 -16.13 30.98
N TYR A 188 -7.23 -14.86 30.57
CA TYR A 188 -6.90 -14.51 29.19
C TYR A 188 -5.43 -14.81 28.86
N LEU A 189 -4.51 -14.47 29.74
CA LEU A 189 -3.08 -14.75 29.54
C LEU A 189 -2.78 -16.27 29.50
N ALA A 190 -3.54 -17.09 30.19
CA ALA A 190 -3.42 -18.56 30.07
C ALA A 190 -3.76 -19.04 28.65
N GLU A 191 -4.85 -18.53 28.07
CA GLU A 191 -5.21 -18.85 26.68
C GLU A 191 -4.19 -18.29 25.67
N VAL A 192 -3.67 -17.07 25.90
CA VAL A 192 -2.59 -16.51 25.08
C VAL A 192 -1.34 -17.39 25.11
N ARG A 193 -0.93 -17.89 26.29
CA ARG A 193 0.22 -18.81 26.41
C ARG A 193 -0.01 -20.11 25.64
N ARG A 194 -1.23 -20.62 25.65
CA ARG A 194 -1.60 -21.82 24.88
C ARG A 194 -1.50 -21.55 23.38
N TRP A 195 -2.08 -20.44 22.92
CA TRP A 195 -2.05 -20.01 21.51
C TRP A 195 -0.62 -19.74 21.01
N TYR A 196 0.16 -18.93 21.74
CA TYR A 196 1.55 -18.63 21.38
C TYR A 196 2.44 -19.87 21.45
N GLY A 197 2.21 -20.76 22.41
CA GLY A 197 2.91 -22.04 22.50
C GLY A 197 2.65 -22.95 21.30
N ALA A 198 1.42 -22.97 20.78
CA ALA A 198 1.08 -23.71 19.57
C ALA A 198 1.79 -23.11 18.33
N ILE A 199 1.74 -21.78 18.18
CA ILE A 199 2.46 -21.09 17.10
C ILE A 199 3.97 -21.34 17.18
N ALA A 200 4.57 -21.20 18.36
CA ALA A 200 6.00 -21.39 18.57
C ALA A 200 6.46 -22.80 18.19
N LYS A 201 5.62 -23.81 18.46
CA LYS A 201 5.88 -25.20 18.06
C LYS A 201 5.99 -25.32 16.52
N GLU A 202 5.06 -24.72 15.79
CA GLU A 202 5.07 -24.72 14.33
C GLU A 202 6.26 -23.93 13.75
N LEU A 203 6.64 -22.83 14.39
CA LEU A 203 7.71 -21.95 13.92
C LEU A 203 9.10 -22.32 14.44
N LYS A 204 9.25 -23.41 15.21
CA LYS A 204 10.53 -23.85 15.77
C LYS A 204 11.58 -24.06 14.66
N GLY A 205 12.75 -23.43 14.84
CA GLY A 205 13.87 -23.49 13.89
C GLY A 205 13.72 -22.55 12.67
N LEU A 206 12.69 -21.69 12.64
CA LEU A 206 12.46 -20.76 11.55
C LEU A 206 12.74 -19.29 11.92
N PHE A 207 13.13 -19.02 13.16
CA PHE A 207 13.55 -17.68 13.56
C PHE A 207 14.96 -17.36 13.05
N TYR A 208 15.26 -16.07 12.90
CA TYR A 208 16.53 -15.59 12.37
C TYR A 208 17.75 -16.15 13.13
N ALA A 209 17.67 -16.23 14.44
CA ALA A 209 18.71 -16.83 15.28
C ALA A 209 18.97 -18.32 15.00
N ASP A 210 18.02 -19.01 14.41
CA ASP A 210 18.13 -20.42 14.00
C ASP A 210 18.54 -20.59 12.52
N GLY A 211 18.76 -19.48 11.79
CA GLY A 211 18.99 -19.48 10.34
C GLY A 211 17.71 -19.42 9.48
N GLY A 212 16.55 -19.26 10.11
CA GLY A 212 15.26 -19.11 9.43
C GLY A 212 14.99 -17.67 8.95
N PRO A 213 13.93 -17.49 8.17
CA PRO A 213 13.61 -16.20 7.57
C PRO A 213 12.79 -15.26 8.48
N ILE A 214 12.35 -15.70 9.67
CA ILE A 214 11.52 -14.87 10.56
C ILE A 214 12.38 -13.84 11.25
N ILE A 215 12.25 -12.57 10.82
CA ILE A 215 13.00 -11.44 11.36
C ILE A 215 12.23 -10.58 12.33
N GLY A 216 10.91 -10.71 12.40
CA GLY A 216 10.09 -9.86 13.25
C GLY A 216 8.76 -10.45 13.65
N LEU A 217 8.24 -9.93 14.78
CA LEU A 217 6.88 -10.15 15.28
C LEU A 217 6.18 -8.81 15.51
N GLN A 218 4.95 -8.67 15.03
CA GLN A 218 4.05 -7.62 15.49
C GLN A 218 3.07 -8.19 16.49
N LEU A 219 3.06 -7.64 17.70
CA LEU A 219 2.20 -8.09 18.80
C LEU A 219 0.96 -7.21 18.88
N GLU A 220 -0.21 -7.85 18.98
CA GLU A 220 -1.50 -7.16 18.98
C GLU A 220 -1.78 -6.38 17.68
N ASN A 221 -2.93 -5.76 17.57
CA ASN A 221 -3.23 -4.78 16.54
C ASN A 221 -4.14 -3.69 17.11
N GLU A 222 -3.82 -2.43 16.85
CA GLU A 222 -4.60 -1.26 17.25
C GLU A 222 -4.97 -1.26 18.76
N LEU A 223 -4.05 -1.74 19.61
CA LEU A 223 -4.24 -1.69 21.04
C LEU A 223 -3.86 -0.29 21.56
N THR A 224 -4.85 0.43 22.01
CA THR A 224 -4.67 1.76 22.59
C THR A 224 -4.58 1.69 24.12
N GLY A 225 -3.64 2.44 24.71
CA GLY A 225 -3.61 2.70 26.15
C GLY A 225 -3.08 1.62 27.07
N ASN A 226 -2.48 0.52 26.58
CA ASN A 226 -2.04 -0.60 27.43
C ASN A 226 -0.64 -1.12 27.12
N ALA A 227 0.38 -0.26 27.31
CA ALA A 227 1.79 -0.65 27.14
C ALA A 227 2.21 -1.87 27.99
N ALA A 228 1.69 -1.96 29.21
CA ALA A 228 2.02 -3.08 30.11
C ALA A 228 1.51 -4.42 29.56
N HIS A 229 0.39 -4.42 28.83
CA HIS A 229 -0.09 -5.65 28.18
C HIS A 229 0.79 -6.04 26.99
N LEU A 230 1.24 -5.09 26.19
CA LEU A 230 2.19 -5.34 25.09
C LEU A 230 3.51 -5.92 25.59
N ASP A 231 4.06 -5.39 26.71
CA ASP A 231 5.25 -5.96 27.37
C ASP A 231 5.01 -7.40 27.84
N THR A 232 3.83 -7.67 28.42
CA THR A 232 3.44 -9.00 28.85
C THR A 232 3.36 -9.96 27.66
N LEU A 233 2.73 -9.54 26.55
CA LEU A 233 2.66 -10.35 25.34
C LEU A 233 4.04 -10.66 24.76
N ARG A 234 4.94 -9.67 24.75
CA ARG A 234 6.34 -9.87 24.33
C ARG A 234 7.04 -10.90 25.22
N SER A 235 6.89 -10.78 26.52
CA SER A 235 7.48 -11.72 27.48
C SER A 235 6.97 -13.14 27.24
N ILE A 236 5.66 -13.32 27.06
CA ILE A 236 5.06 -14.62 26.76
C ILE A 236 5.57 -15.18 25.41
N ALA A 237 5.69 -14.34 24.38
CA ALA A 237 6.23 -14.77 23.09
C ALA A 237 7.66 -15.32 23.23
N ILE A 238 8.52 -14.60 23.95
CA ILE A 238 9.91 -15.01 24.22
C ILE A 238 9.95 -16.29 25.07
N GLU A 239 9.14 -16.40 26.13
CA GLU A 239 9.03 -17.60 26.98
C GLU A 239 8.60 -18.82 26.17
N CYS A 240 7.73 -18.65 25.17
CA CYS A 240 7.30 -19.70 24.25
C CYS A 240 8.37 -20.06 23.19
N GLY A 241 9.47 -19.28 23.08
CA GLY A 241 10.52 -19.50 22.10
C GLY A 241 10.41 -18.67 20.82
N MET A 242 9.51 -17.67 20.78
CA MET A 242 9.37 -16.75 19.65
C MET A 242 10.19 -15.47 19.93
N ASN A 243 11.44 -15.45 19.52
CA ASN A 243 12.37 -14.34 19.80
C ASN A 243 13.11 -13.87 18.52
N PRO A 244 12.45 -13.20 17.59
CA PRO A 244 13.12 -12.60 16.42
C PRO A 244 13.91 -11.34 16.80
N PRO A 245 14.78 -10.82 15.89
CA PRO A 245 15.50 -9.57 16.08
C PRO A 245 14.62 -8.34 16.31
N LEU A 246 13.41 -8.33 15.75
CA LEU A 246 12.53 -7.17 15.76
C LEU A 246 11.17 -7.49 16.37
N PHE A 247 10.67 -6.57 17.20
CA PHE A 247 9.30 -6.55 17.67
C PHE A 247 8.67 -5.21 17.33
N THR A 248 7.41 -5.24 16.91
CA THR A 248 6.64 -4.04 16.60
C THR A 248 5.29 -4.05 17.29
N ALA A 249 4.71 -2.87 17.44
CA ALA A 249 3.33 -2.67 17.88
C ALA A 249 2.75 -1.45 17.15
N THR A 250 1.43 -1.41 17.01
CA THR A 250 0.72 -0.28 16.40
C THR A 250 1.03 1.03 17.11
N GLY A 251 1.42 2.05 16.34
CA GLY A 251 1.81 3.37 16.84
C GLY A 251 0.76 4.47 16.66
N TRP A 252 -0.31 4.25 15.88
CA TRP A 252 -1.38 5.25 15.72
C TRP A 252 -2.35 5.23 16.90
N ASN A 253 -3.15 6.31 17.02
CA ASN A 253 -3.95 6.65 18.19
C ASN A 253 -3.15 6.98 19.46
N ALA A 254 -1.83 7.10 19.38
CA ALA A 254 -1.00 7.53 20.50
C ALA A 254 -1.41 8.91 21.05
N ALA A 255 -1.91 9.79 20.18
CA ALA A 255 -2.42 11.10 20.54
C ALA A 255 -3.68 11.06 21.42
N GLU A 256 -4.42 9.96 21.41
CA GLU A 256 -5.59 9.74 22.27
C GLU A 256 -5.23 9.03 23.58
N GLY A 257 -3.95 8.87 23.87
CA GLY A 257 -3.43 8.20 25.06
C GLY A 257 -2.97 6.77 24.81
N ALA A 258 -2.94 6.31 23.54
CA ALA A 258 -2.33 5.03 23.20
C ALA A 258 -0.85 5.04 23.57
N ARG A 259 -0.39 4.00 24.24
CA ARG A 259 0.98 3.87 24.72
C ARG A 259 1.57 2.54 24.29
N ILE A 260 2.81 2.60 23.86
CA ILE A 260 3.62 1.41 23.62
C ILE A 260 4.78 1.39 24.61
N PRO A 261 5.42 0.25 24.85
CA PRO A 261 6.68 0.18 25.60
C PRO A 261 7.76 1.06 24.93
N LEU A 262 8.52 1.77 25.76
CA LEU A 262 9.60 2.68 25.25
C LEU A 262 10.84 1.93 24.79
N THR A 263 10.94 0.64 25.10
CA THR A 263 12.05 -0.25 24.72
C THR A 263 11.46 -1.61 24.28
N GLY A 264 12.21 -2.34 23.48
CA GLY A 264 11.83 -3.70 23.09
C GLY A 264 10.77 -3.79 22.01
N MET A 265 10.23 -2.65 21.51
CA MET A 265 9.26 -2.59 20.40
C MET A 265 9.45 -1.33 19.58
N ILE A 266 9.15 -1.41 18.30
CA ILE A 266 9.12 -0.29 17.37
C ILE A 266 7.66 0.04 17.06
N PRO A 267 7.22 1.30 17.20
CA PRO A 267 5.90 1.72 16.73
C PRO A 267 5.85 1.67 15.21
N VAL A 268 4.81 1.03 14.68
CA VAL A 268 4.51 1.02 13.25
C VAL A 268 3.25 1.82 12.96
N PHE A 269 3.23 2.45 11.79
CA PHE A 269 2.19 3.39 11.39
C PHE A 269 1.48 2.92 10.14
N GLY A 270 0.38 3.58 9.80
CA GLY A 270 -0.42 3.33 8.62
C GLY A 270 -0.80 4.61 7.89
N GLY A 271 -1.47 4.44 6.75
CA GLY A 271 -2.00 5.53 5.98
C GLY A 271 -2.76 5.06 4.75
N TYR A 272 -4.06 5.36 4.70
CA TYR A 272 -4.93 4.99 3.59
C TYR A 272 -5.41 6.21 2.82
N CYS A 273 -5.70 6.01 1.55
CA CYS A 273 -6.19 7.07 0.67
C CYS A 273 -7.62 7.54 1.01
N ASP A 274 -8.40 6.70 1.69
CA ASP A 274 -9.76 6.97 2.17
C ASP A 274 -10.02 6.19 3.49
N ALA A 275 -11.28 6.06 3.94
CA ALA A 275 -11.64 5.39 5.18
C ALA A 275 -12.93 4.55 5.02
N PRO A 276 -12.84 3.26 4.69
CA PRO A 276 -14.01 2.37 4.52
C PRO A 276 -14.77 2.12 5.81
N TRP A 277 -14.11 2.23 6.96
CA TRP A 277 -14.69 2.10 8.30
C TRP A 277 -15.57 3.28 8.74
N ASN A 278 -15.55 4.39 7.98
CA ASN A 278 -16.42 5.53 8.27
C ASN A 278 -17.89 5.19 7.98
N ASN A 279 -18.78 5.43 8.93
CA ASN A 279 -20.22 5.11 8.83
C ASN A 279 -21.00 6.03 7.89
N GLY A 280 -20.41 7.11 7.39
CA GLY A 280 -21.05 8.04 6.48
C GLY A 280 -21.13 7.54 5.05
N THR A 281 -22.17 7.95 4.31
CA THR A 281 -22.35 7.67 2.89
C THR A 281 -22.09 8.90 2.01
N ARG A 282 -21.26 9.83 2.46
CA ARG A 282 -20.83 11.01 1.70
C ARG A 282 -19.33 10.93 1.40
N PRO A 283 -18.84 11.62 0.37
CA PRO A 283 -17.41 11.77 0.16
C PRO A 283 -16.73 12.32 1.43
N LEU A 284 -15.59 11.76 1.77
CA LEU A 284 -14.74 12.28 2.85
C LEU A 284 -13.80 13.37 2.30
N PRO A 285 -13.31 14.28 3.14
CA PRO A 285 -12.32 15.25 2.71
C PRO A 285 -11.01 14.55 2.28
N PRO A 286 -10.12 15.24 1.54
CA PRO A 286 -8.84 14.68 1.09
C PRO A 286 -8.06 14.05 2.23
N SER A 287 -7.48 12.87 2.01
CA SER A 287 -6.65 12.20 3.01
C SER A 287 -5.37 13.00 3.28
N PRO A 288 -4.91 13.09 4.56
CA PRO A 288 -3.66 13.76 4.90
C PRO A 288 -2.42 13.01 4.40
N HIS A 289 -2.56 11.78 3.95
CA HIS A 289 -1.43 10.94 3.53
C HIS A 289 -0.86 11.32 2.15
N PHE A 290 -1.51 12.23 1.42
CA PHE A 290 -0.99 12.82 0.19
C PHE A 290 -0.09 14.05 0.42
N PHE A 291 0.18 14.42 1.68
CA PHE A 291 0.99 15.57 2.06
C PHE A 291 2.25 15.14 2.80
N PHE A 292 3.40 15.70 2.41
CA PHE A 292 4.65 15.46 3.15
C PHE A 292 4.53 15.99 4.56
N ASN A 293 4.87 15.14 5.53
CA ASN A 293 4.68 15.45 6.93
C ASN A 293 5.54 14.52 7.82
N ARG A 294 6.39 15.08 8.66
CA ARG A 294 7.23 14.33 9.59
C ARG A 294 6.48 13.79 10.82
N MET A 295 5.24 14.20 11.05
CA MET A 295 4.44 13.75 12.21
C MET A 295 4.00 12.30 12.15
N ARG A 296 4.36 11.53 11.11
CA ARG A 296 4.01 10.10 10.92
C ARG A 296 2.51 9.83 10.86
N ASN A 297 1.65 10.84 11.04
CA ASN A 297 0.18 10.76 11.02
C ASN A 297 -0.38 9.68 11.97
N ASP A 298 0.14 9.63 13.19
CA ASP A 298 -0.28 8.67 14.23
C ASP A 298 -1.72 8.86 14.71
N THR A 299 -2.37 9.97 14.33
CA THR A 299 -3.78 10.29 14.62
C THR A 299 -4.68 10.15 13.41
N ALA A 300 -4.14 9.86 12.22
CA ALA A 300 -4.86 9.88 10.96
C ALA A 300 -4.48 8.66 10.13
N ILE A 301 -5.20 7.56 10.30
CA ILE A 301 -5.00 6.32 9.54
C ILE A 301 -5.68 6.40 8.16
N GLY A 302 -6.72 7.22 8.01
CA GLY A 302 -7.47 7.43 6.77
C GLY A 302 -7.96 8.88 6.61
N ALA A 303 -8.84 9.09 5.66
CA ALA A 303 -9.37 10.42 5.31
C ALA A 303 -10.30 11.03 6.38
N ASP A 304 -10.83 10.23 7.28
CA ASP A 304 -11.75 10.61 8.35
C ASP A 304 -11.05 11.20 9.57
N LEU A 305 -9.74 11.00 9.72
CA LEU A 305 -8.97 11.48 10.84
C LEU A 305 -8.19 12.74 10.47
N MET A 306 -7.98 13.61 11.46
CA MET A 306 -7.25 14.87 11.27
C MET A 306 -5.77 14.69 11.65
N PRO A 307 -4.82 15.15 10.83
CA PRO A 307 -3.39 15.08 11.13
C PRO A 307 -3.01 16.17 12.14
N ILE A 308 -3.57 16.11 13.34
CA ILE A 308 -3.26 17.03 14.44
C ILE A 308 -2.46 16.27 15.47
N GLU A 309 -1.28 16.79 15.82
CA GLU A 309 -0.55 16.29 16.98
C GLU A 309 -1.41 16.49 18.23
N ARG A 310 -2.07 15.43 18.66
CA ARG A 310 -2.78 15.42 19.92
C ARG A 310 -1.88 14.84 21.00
N ARG A 311 -1.93 15.41 22.17
CA ARG A 311 -1.30 14.86 23.37
C ARG A 311 -2.38 14.12 24.15
N GLY A 312 -2.02 12.99 24.76
CA GLY A 312 -2.85 12.32 25.73
C GLY A 312 -3.31 13.31 26.83
N ARG A 313 -4.38 12.98 27.60
CA ARG A 313 -4.93 13.84 28.65
C ARG A 313 -3.90 14.26 29.70
N ASP A 314 -2.86 13.48 29.87
CA ASP A 314 -1.71 13.71 30.76
C ASP A 314 -0.52 14.39 30.06
N GLY A 315 -0.69 14.87 28.82
CA GLY A 315 0.36 15.51 28.03
C GLY A 315 1.33 14.54 27.38
N TRP A 316 1.11 13.21 27.49
CA TRP A 316 2.00 12.21 26.88
C TRP A 316 1.91 12.25 25.35
N ARG A 317 3.05 12.10 24.70
CA ARG A 317 3.17 11.84 23.27
C ARG A 317 4.22 10.76 23.01
N LEU A 318 4.07 10.07 21.88
CA LEU A 318 5.09 9.12 21.44
C LEU A 318 6.40 9.86 21.08
N PRO A 319 7.54 9.48 21.67
CA PRO A 319 8.83 10.14 21.37
C PRO A 319 9.39 9.62 20.03
N TYR A 320 8.96 10.22 18.91
CA TYR A 320 9.34 9.81 17.56
C TYR A 320 10.86 9.78 17.33
N GLU A 321 11.60 10.67 17.98
CA GLU A 321 13.06 10.75 17.91
C GLU A 321 13.79 9.49 18.40
N ARG A 322 13.07 8.61 19.10
CA ARG A 322 13.62 7.34 19.59
C ARG A 322 13.49 6.19 18.60
N TYR A 323 12.72 6.34 17.54
CA TYR A 323 12.34 5.22 16.67
C TYR A 323 12.54 5.55 15.20
N PRO A 324 12.98 4.60 14.36
CA PRO A 324 12.84 4.78 12.92
C PRO A 324 11.39 4.96 12.55
N PHE A 325 11.12 5.70 11.48
CA PHE A 325 9.78 5.74 10.93
C PHE A 325 9.54 4.41 10.18
N ALA A 326 8.63 3.61 10.67
CA ALA A 326 8.22 2.32 10.12
C ALA A 326 6.71 2.30 9.91
N ALA A 327 6.25 1.73 8.81
CA ALA A 327 4.84 1.53 8.51
C ALA A 327 4.55 0.03 8.32
N CYS A 328 3.38 -0.41 8.75
CA CYS A 328 2.89 -1.77 8.48
C CYS A 328 1.58 -1.76 7.66
N GLU A 329 0.94 -0.59 7.53
CA GLU A 329 -0.37 -0.46 6.89
C GLU A 329 -0.44 0.77 5.98
N LEU A 330 0.55 0.95 5.08
CA LEU A 330 0.35 1.84 3.94
C LEU A 330 -0.66 1.17 3.01
N GLY A 331 -1.75 1.87 2.68
CA GLY A 331 -2.81 1.30 1.87
C GLY A 331 -2.30 0.79 0.52
N GLY A 332 -2.18 -0.53 0.36
CA GLY A 332 -1.93 -1.17 -0.93
C GLY A 332 -3.18 -1.17 -1.80
N GLY A 333 -4.29 -0.82 -1.21
CA GLY A 333 -5.62 -0.67 -1.76
C GLY A 333 -6.55 -0.26 -0.63
N LEU A 334 -7.82 -0.66 -0.72
CA LEU A 334 -8.81 -0.35 0.30
C LEU A 334 -9.94 -1.37 0.25
N GLU A 335 -10.37 -1.88 1.42
CA GLU A 335 -11.52 -2.75 1.51
C GLU A 335 -12.80 -1.99 1.19
N SER A 336 -13.73 -2.66 0.53
CA SER A 336 -15.08 -2.14 0.29
C SER A 336 -16.04 -2.70 1.32
N THR A 337 -16.68 -1.80 2.07
CA THR A 337 -17.79 -2.17 2.97
C THR A 337 -19.13 -2.09 2.24
N HIS A 338 -20.20 -2.69 2.79
CA HIS A 338 -21.50 -2.64 2.15
C HIS A 338 -21.99 -1.21 1.90
N HIS A 339 -21.67 -0.28 2.79
CA HIS A 339 -22.12 1.13 2.70
C HIS A 339 -21.11 2.07 2.01
N ARG A 340 -19.85 1.63 1.75
CA ARG A 340 -18.83 2.41 1.04
C ARG A 340 -18.10 1.55 0.01
N ARG A 341 -18.22 1.95 -1.26
CA ARG A 341 -17.70 1.22 -2.43
C ARG A 341 -16.71 2.13 -3.16
N TYR A 342 -15.47 1.72 -3.23
CA TYR A 342 -14.37 2.50 -3.79
C TYR A 342 -13.89 1.95 -5.13
N ILE A 343 -13.34 2.86 -5.94
CA ILE A 343 -12.49 2.53 -7.09
C ILE A 343 -11.10 3.02 -6.73
N ILE A 344 -10.16 2.11 -6.55
CA ILE A 344 -8.79 2.45 -6.19
C ILE A 344 -7.95 2.61 -7.46
N ARG A 345 -7.47 3.85 -7.67
CA ARG A 345 -6.59 4.19 -8.78
C ARG A 345 -5.14 3.89 -8.44
N PRO A 346 -4.26 3.67 -9.42
CA PRO A 346 -2.85 3.35 -9.16
C PRO A 346 -2.13 4.37 -8.28
N PHE A 347 -2.42 5.66 -8.45
CA PHE A 347 -1.84 6.74 -7.65
C PHE A 347 -2.44 6.86 -6.24
N ASP A 348 -3.64 6.30 -5.97
CA ASP A 348 -4.19 6.20 -4.61
C ASP A 348 -3.31 5.34 -3.70
N VAL A 349 -2.53 4.45 -4.29
CA VAL A 349 -1.58 3.56 -3.62
C VAL A 349 -0.16 4.13 -3.65
N TYR A 350 0.30 4.52 -4.84
CA TYR A 350 1.69 4.93 -5.05
C TYR A 350 2.03 6.28 -4.42
N ALA A 351 1.16 7.28 -4.58
CA ALA A 351 1.45 8.63 -4.11
C ALA A 351 1.58 8.72 -2.57
N PRO A 352 0.67 8.12 -1.75
CA PRO A 352 0.87 8.06 -0.31
C PRO A 352 2.14 7.30 0.09
N ALA A 353 2.47 6.20 -0.59
CA ALA A 353 3.69 5.44 -0.33
C ALA A 353 4.95 6.29 -0.57
N LEU A 354 5.02 6.98 -1.72
CA LEU A 354 6.12 7.90 -2.04
C LEU A 354 6.21 9.05 -1.05
N VAL A 355 5.07 9.64 -0.67
CA VAL A 355 4.99 10.69 0.35
C VAL A 355 5.56 10.20 1.69
N LYS A 356 5.23 8.98 2.13
CA LYS A 356 5.76 8.44 3.38
C LYS A 356 7.27 8.18 3.30
N VAL A 357 7.78 7.63 2.20
CA VAL A 357 9.22 7.48 1.98
C VAL A 357 9.90 8.84 1.99
N GLY A 358 9.36 9.84 1.28
CA GLY A 358 9.86 11.22 1.28
C GLY A 358 9.76 11.91 2.65
N SER A 359 8.83 11.53 3.51
CA SER A 359 8.67 12.01 4.88
C SER A 359 9.54 11.27 5.91
N GLY A 360 10.41 10.34 5.47
CA GLY A 360 11.37 9.66 6.33
C GLY A 360 11.05 8.21 6.67
N CYS A 361 10.01 7.60 6.06
CA CYS A 361 9.68 6.20 6.28
C CYS A 361 10.81 5.29 5.76
N ASN A 362 11.40 4.52 6.67
CA ASN A 362 12.50 3.59 6.42
C ASN A 362 12.07 2.10 6.51
N LEU A 363 10.79 1.84 6.59
CA LEU A 363 10.14 0.56 6.38
C LEU A 363 8.76 0.84 5.79
N PRO A 364 8.61 0.97 4.46
CA PRO A 364 7.31 0.99 3.82
C PRO A 364 6.70 -0.42 3.86
N GLY A 365 5.63 -0.58 4.63
CA GLY A 365 4.88 -1.82 4.75
C GLY A 365 3.45 -1.62 4.27
N TYR A 366 3.03 -2.42 3.32
CA TYR A 366 1.75 -2.29 2.62
C TYR A 366 0.70 -3.23 3.16
N TYR A 367 -0.50 -2.71 3.39
CA TYR A 367 -1.69 -3.48 3.75
C TYR A 367 -2.85 -3.16 2.77
N MET A 368 -3.36 -4.08 1.98
CA MET A 368 -2.77 -5.36 1.60
C MET A 368 -1.83 -5.16 0.40
N TYR A 369 -0.76 -5.96 0.30
CA TYR A 369 -0.01 -6.06 -0.94
C TYR A 369 -0.60 -7.15 -1.86
N HIS A 370 -1.17 -8.18 -1.27
CA HIS A 370 -1.89 -9.26 -1.92
C HIS A 370 -3.26 -9.42 -1.27
N GLY A 371 -4.31 -9.40 -2.05
CA GLY A 371 -5.66 -9.71 -1.60
C GLY A 371 -5.79 -11.17 -1.16
N GLY A 372 -7.01 -11.60 -0.82
CA GLY A 372 -7.24 -12.97 -0.42
C GLY A 372 -8.73 -13.34 -0.40
N THR A 373 -9.01 -14.61 -0.12
CA THR A 373 -10.36 -15.16 0.01
C THR A 373 -10.53 -15.72 1.41
N ASN A 374 -11.49 -15.22 2.17
CA ASN A 374 -11.80 -15.74 3.51
C ASN A 374 -12.19 -17.21 3.41
N PRO A 375 -11.64 -18.10 4.25
CA PRO A 375 -12.17 -19.44 4.39
C PRO A 375 -13.54 -19.40 5.04
N VAL A 376 -14.38 -20.38 4.73
CA VAL A 376 -15.66 -20.62 5.41
C VAL A 376 -15.43 -21.62 6.53
N GLY A 377 -15.81 -21.25 7.75
CA GLY A 377 -15.72 -22.12 8.92
C GLY A 377 -16.77 -23.21 8.92
N ARG A 378 -16.65 -24.12 9.86
CA ARG A 378 -17.64 -25.20 10.09
C ARG A 378 -18.90 -24.70 10.82
N LEU A 379 -18.75 -23.65 11.64
CA LEU A 379 -19.82 -23.09 12.48
C LEU A 379 -20.21 -21.68 12.05
N SER A 380 -19.30 -20.94 11.40
CA SER A 380 -19.48 -19.52 11.08
C SER A 380 -18.77 -19.13 9.80
N THR A 381 -19.08 -17.93 9.31
CA THR A 381 -18.30 -17.22 8.31
C THR A 381 -17.34 -16.27 9.01
N PHE A 382 -16.17 -16.02 8.43
CA PHE A 382 -15.06 -15.38 9.14
C PHE A 382 -14.87 -13.89 8.83
N GLN A 383 -15.70 -13.31 8.00
CA GLN A 383 -15.65 -11.88 7.72
C GLN A 383 -16.18 -11.03 8.89
N GLU A 384 -15.76 -9.79 8.95
CA GLU A 384 -16.38 -8.76 9.77
C GLU A 384 -17.80 -8.47 9.29
N SER A 385 -18.75 -8.39 10.21
CA SER A 385 -20.14 -8.10 9.88
C SER A 385 -20.89 -7.46 11.05
N LYS A 386 -21.99 -6.77 10.77
CA LYS A 386 -22.91 -6.27 11.81
C LYS A 386 -23.48 -7.40 12.64
N ALA A 387 -23.67 -8.58 12.06
CA ALA A 387 -24.12 -9.76 12.78
C ALA A 387 -23.12 -10.24 13.84
N SER A 388 -21.83 -9.94 13.68
CA SER A 388 -20.77 -10.21 14.66
C SER A 388 -20.42 -9.00 15.54
N GLY A 389 -21.26 -7.94 15.53
CA GLY A 389 -21.13 -6.78 16.41
C GLY A 389 -20.25 -5.66 15.89
N TYR A 390 -19.85 -5.71 14.63
CA TYR A 390 -19.09 -4.64 13.97
C TYR A 390 -20.00 -3.56 13.37
N PRO A 391 -19.52 -2.34 13.13
CA PRO A 391 -20.29 -1.29 12.46
C PRO A 391 -20.45 -1.54 10.96
N ASN A 392 -19.63 -2.40 10.36
CA ASN A 392 -19.52 -2.65 8.93
C ASN A 392 -19.92 -4.07 8.56
N ASP A 393 -20.28 -4.26 7.28
CA ASP A 393 -20.34 -5.55 6.61
C ASP A 393 -19.33 -5.51 5.46
N VAL A 394 -18.44 -6.50 5.39
CA VAL A 394 -17.51 -6.74 4.27
C VAL A 394 -17.92 -8.02 3.53
N PRO A 395 -17.44 -8.26 2.29
CA PRO A 395 -17.78 -9.48 1.56
C PRO A 395 -17.43 -10.73 2.36
N MET A 396 -18.25 -11.77 2.21
CA MET A 396 -18.11 -12.99 2.98
C MET A 396 -16.83 -13.75 2.61
N LEU A 397 -16.55 -13.87 1.31
CA LEU A 397 -15.36 -14.53 0.81
C LEU A 397 -14.30 -13.52 0.39
N SER A 398 -14.66 -12.55 -0.45
CA SER A 398 -13.66 -11.66 -1.04
C SER A 398 -13.00 -10.78 0.01
N TYR A 399 -11.69 -10.84 0.04
CA TYR A 399 -10.81 -9.90 0.72
C TYR A 399 -9.79 -9.36 -0.29
N ASP A 400 -10.29 -8.95 -1.45
CA ASP A 400 -9.47 -8.48 -2.57
C ASP A 400 -8.68 -7.22 -2.24
N PHE A 401 -9.27 -6.34 -1.43
CA PHE A 401 -8.68 -5.08 -0.98
C PHE A 401 -8.29 -4.14 -2.14
N GLN A 402 -8.59 -4.49 -3.37
CA GLN A 402 -8.05 -3.87 -4.59
C GLN A 402 -6.53 -3.72 -4.53
N ALA A 403 -5.86 -4.68 -3.92
CA ALA A 403 -4.43 -4.73 -3.66
C ALA A 403 -3.59 -4.77 -4.94
N PRO A 404 -2.28 -4.44 -4.90
CA PRO A 404 -1.37 -4.53 -6.05
C PRO A 404 -1.35 -5.90 -6.71
N VAL A 405 -1.49 -6.97 -5.93
CA VAL A 405 -1.81 -8.32 -6.40
C VAL A 405 -3.20 -8.65 -5.91
N SER A 406 -4.14 -8.92 -6.82
CA SER A 406 -5.53 -9.18 -6.48
C SER A 406 -5.71 -10.46 -5.66
N GLU A 407 -6.90 -10.66 -5.12
CA GLU A 407 -7.36 -11.90 -4.47
C GLU A 407 -6.98 -13.16 -5.27
N TYR A 408 -7.06 -13.08 -6.59
CA TYR A 408 -6.78 -14.20 -7.51
C TYR A 408 -5.41 -14.08 -8.21
N GLY A 409 -4.50 -13.28 -7.66
CA GLY A 409 -3.13 -13.17 -8.15
C GLY A 409 -2.96 -12.34 -9.43
N GLU A 410 -3.92 -11.49 -9.81
CA GLU A 410 -3.75 -10.55 -10.91
C GLU A 410 -2.90 -9.35 -10.48
N ILE A 411 -1.93 -8.98 -11.29
CA ILE A 411 -1.06 -7.82 -11.05
C ILE A 411 -1.75 -6.55 -11.56
N ARG A 412 -1.97 -5.59 -10.68
CA ARG A 412 -2.60 -4.30 -10.97
C ARG A 412 -1.57 -3.22 -11.34
N PRO A 413 -1.99 -2.12 -11.97
CA PRO A 413 -1.07 -1.01 -12.30
C PRO A 413 -0.36 -0.40 -11.07
N SER A 414 -0.99 -0.37 -9.88
CA SER A 414 -0.37 0.07 -8.62
C SER A 414 0.90 -0.71 -8.27
N TYR A 415 0.92 -2.02 -8.50
CA TYR A 415 2.11 -2.86 -8.33
C TYR A 415 3.30 -2.36 -9.17
N ARG A 416 3.04 -1.94 -10.42
CA ARG A 416 4.09 -1.49 -11.34
C ARG A 416 4.70 -0.16 -10.89
N LEU A 417 3.87 0.77 -10.40
CA LEU A 417 4.32 2.03 -9.81
C LEU A 417 5.13 1.79 -8.53
N LEU A 418 4.64 0.94 -7.62
CA LEU A 418 5.37 0.60 -6.39
C LEU A 418 6.72 -0.04 -6.71
N ASN A 419 6.77 -0.99 -7.66
CA ASN A 419 8.01 -1.64 -8.05
C ASN A 419 9.06 -0.65 -8.57
N LEU A 420 8.67 0.42 -9.26
CA LEU A 420 9.60 1.46 -9.71
C LEU A 420 10.36 2.09 -8.54
N MET A 421 9.66 2.39 -7.44
CA MET A 421 10.28 2.89 -6.21
C MET A 421 11.05 1.79 -5.47
N HIS A 422 10.52 0.56 -5.44
CA HIS A 422 11.19 -0.55 -4.72
C HIS A 422 12.52 -0.93 -5.35
N LEU A 423 12.66 -0.88 -6.68
CA LEU A 423 13.95 -1.06 -7.35
C LEU A 423 14.98 -0.03 -6.90
N PHE A 424 14.56 1.23 -6.76
CA PHE A 424 15.40 2.29 -6.21
C PHE A 424 15.80 2.00 -4.75
N LEU A 425 14.85 1.60 -3.91
CA LEU A 425 15.13 1.29 -2.51
C LEU A 425 16.08 0.08 -2.35
N GLN A 426 16.03 -0.89 -3.26
CA GLN A 426 16.95 -2.03 -3.26
C GLN A 426 18.40 -1.63 -3.53
N ASP A 427 18.63 -0.69 -4.46
CA ASP A 427 19.98 -0.34 -4.92
C ASP A 427 20.58 0.90 -4.23
N PHE A 428 19.72 1.79 -3.72
CA PHE A 428 20.12 3.08 -3.14
C PHE A 428 19.51 3.34 -1.76
N GLY A 429 18.80 2.36 -1.20
CA GLY A 429 18.18 2.47 0.11
C GLY A 429 19.19 2.64 1.24
N ASP A 430 20.39 2.10 1.11
CA ASP A 430 21.48 2.29 2.06
C ASP A 430 21.96 3.74 2.14
N ARG A 431 21.83 4.51 1.05
CA ARG A 431 22.12 5.95 1.00
C ARG A 431 20.94 6.76 1.54
N LEU A 432 19.70 6.37 1.19
CA LEU A 432 18.51 7.09 1.60
C LEU A 432 18.20 6.91 3.10
N ALA A 433 18.39 5.71 3.66
CA ALA A 433 18.02 5.38 5.04
C ALA A 433 18.60 6.33 6.09
N PRO A 434 19.89 6.75 6.05
CA PRO A 434 20.46 7.67 7.02
C PRO A 434 20.09 9.14 6.77
N MET A 435 19.40 9.48 5.68
CA MET A 435 18.98 10.85 5.37
C MET A 435 17.68 11.19 6.11
N PRO A 436 17.67 12.14 7.07
CA PRO A 436 16.45 12.63 7.67
C PRO A 436 15.58 13.39 6.65
N ALA A 437 14.31 13.54 6.97
CA ALA A 437 13.33 14.24 6.12
C ALA A 437 13.15 15.69 6.58
N PHE A 438 12.90 16.59 5.63
CA PHE A 438 12.63 18.01 5.84
C PHE A 438 11.42 18.44 5.02
N ASP A 439 10.52 19.18 5.67
CA ASP A 439 9.31 19.67 5.03
C ASP A 439 9.63 20.93 4.19
N SER A 440 8.82 21.19 3.17
CA SER A 440 8.83 22.48 2.46
C SER A 440 8.53 23.62 3.43
N LEU A 441 9.15 24.79 3.19
CA LEU A 441 8.86 26.01 3.95
C LEU A 441 7.48 26.58 3.64
N ILE A 442 6.88 26.19 2.51
CA ILE A 442 5.52 26.60 2.15
C ILE A 442 4.55 25.53 2.67
N PRO A 443 3.74 25.83 3.69
CA PRO A 443 2.74 24.89 4.19
C PRO A 443 1.60 24.73 3.18
N VAL A 444 1.24 23.49 2.89
CA VAL A 444 0.12 23.16 2.01
C VAL A 444 -1.12 22.86 2.85
N LYS A 445 -2.23 23.51 2.56
CA LYS A 445 -3.53 23.21 3.19
C LYS A 445 -4.18 21.99 2.54
N ARG A 446 -5.08 21.35 3.27
CA ARG A 446 -5.76 20.12 2.85
C ARG A 446 -6.58 20.28 1.56
N ASP A 447 -7.15 21.43 1.34
CA ASP A 447 -7.97 21.82 0.18
C ASP A 447 -7.22 22.62 -0.89
N ASP A 448 -5.91 22.82 -0.71
CA ASP A 448 -5.07 23.56 -1.63
C ASP A 448 -4.70 22.69 -2.83
N THR A 449 -5.10 23.13 -4.01
CA THR A 449 -4.83 22.47 -5.30
C THR A 449 -3.77 23.19 -6.14
N THR A 450 -3.18 24.27 -5.65
CA THR A 450 -2.30 25.18 -6.41
C THR A 450 -0.87 25.24 -5.90
N THR A 451 -0.61 24.76 -4.67
CA THR A 451 0.73 24.80 -4.07
C THR A 451 1.48 23.50 -4.35
N VAL A 452 2.74 23.61 -4.75
CA VAL A 452 3.63 22.47 -4.96
C VAL A 452 3.81 21.68 -3.64
N ARG A 453 3.66 20.36 -3.70
CA ARG A 453 3.83 19.44 -2.58
C ARG A 453 5.15 18.73 -2.72
N ALA A 454 6.12 19.07 -1.89
CA ALA A 454 7.43 18.47 -1.92
C ALA A 454 7.99 18.22 -0.52
N GLY A 455 8.85 17.21 -0.41
CA GLY A 455 9.63 16.87 0.76
C GLY A 455 11.08 16.62 0.37
N LEU A 456 11.99 16.83 1.29
CA LEU A 456 13.43 16.66 1.07
C LEU A 456 13.98 15.60 2.02
N ARG A 457 14.74 14.65 1.48
CA ARG A 457 15.60 13.76 2.27
C ARG A 457 17.05 14.06 1.94
N THR A 458 17.87 14.40 2.96
CA THR A 458 19.26 14.82 2.74
C THR A 458 20.13 14.57 3.97
N ASP A 459 21.42 14.36 3.72
CA ASP A 459 22.48 14.37 4.72
C ASP A 459 23.16 15.76 4.86
N GLY A 460 22.59 16.80 4.24
CA GLY A 460 23.10 18.14 4.18
C GLY A 460 24.06 18.41 3.00
N LYS A 461 24.46 17.37 2.25
CA LYS A 461 25.35 17.46 1.08
C LYS A 461 24.71 16.86 -0.15
N SER A 462 24.14 15.68 -0.03
CA SER A 462 23.46 14.92 -1.06
C SER A 462 22.03 14.61 -0.63
N GLY A 463 21.17 14.22 -1.59
CA GLY A 463 19.81 13.83 -1.23
C GLY A 463 18.87 13.69 -2.40
N PHE A 464 17.57 13.72 -2.02
CA PHE A 464 16.47 13.53 -2.96
C PHE A 464 15.33 14.48 -2.63
N VAL A 465 14.82 15.18 -3.65
CA VAL A 465 13.59 15.96 -3.58
C VAL A 465 12.44 15.08 -4.03
N PHE A 466 11.48 14.83 -3.14
CA PHE A 466 10.26 14.08 -3.43
C PHE A 466 9.13 15.05 -3.77
N VAL A 467 8.36 14.74 -4.81
CA VAL A 467 7.26 15.58 -5.30
C VAL A 467 6.02 14.73 -5.45
N ASN A 468 4.88 15.24 -4.96
CA ASN A 468 3.57 14.64 -5.17
C ASN A 468 2.61 15.64 -5.78
N HIS A 469 2.20 15.39 -7.02
CA HIS A 469 1.20 16.17 -7.74
C HIS A 469 -0.03 15.30 -8.04
N TYR A 470 -0.52 14.64 -6.99
CA TYR A 470 -1.73 13.82 -7.02
C TYR A 470 -2.52 13.98 -5.73
N GLN A 471 -3.83 14.07 -5.86
CA GLN A 471 -4.77 14.01 -4.76
C GLN A 471 -6.03 13.29 -5.20
N ARG A 472 -6.40 12.23 -4.47
CA ARG A 472 -7.64 11.51 -4.72
C ARG A 472 -8.85 12.46 -4.74
N ARG A 473 -9.70 12.35 -5.76
CA ARG A 473 -10.91 13.15 -5.97
C ARG A 473 -10.69 14.68 -5.99
N SER A 474 -9.49 15.09 -6.34
CA SER A 474 -9.17 16.51 -6.51
C SER A 474 -8.30 16.65 -7.73
N GLU A 475 -8.64 17.57 -8.60
CA GLU A 475 -7.80 17.96 -9.73
C GLU A 475 -6.84 19.05 -9.25
N LEU A 476 -5.53 18.76 -9.31
CA LEU A 476 -4.51 19.73 -8.98
C LEU A 476 -4.22 20.61 -10.20
N THR A 477 -3.95 21.88 -9.94
CA THR A 477 -3.57 22.84 -11.02
C THR A 477 -2.16 22.54 -11.48
N ASP A 478 -1.96 22.38 -12.79
CA ASP A 478 -0.63 22.24 -13.38
C ASP A 478 0.27 23.41 -12.98
N LEU A 479 1.51 23.12 -12.65
CA LEU A 479 2.49 24.08 -12.17
C LEU A 479 3.61 24.24 -13.19
N GLU A 480 3.79 25.45 -13.70
CA GLU A 480 4.85 25.79 -14.65
C GLU A 480 6.04 26.46 -13.94
N ASN A 481 7.24 26.24 -14.46
CA ASN A 481 8.49 26.88 -13.97
C ASN A 481 8.75 26.66 -12.46
N VAL A 482 8.59 25.44 -11.96
CA VAL A 482 8.91 25.10 -10.57
C VAL A 482 10.41 24.90 -10.41
N VAL A 483 11.01 25.65 -9.48
CA VAL A 483 12.42 25.55 -9.09
C VAL A 483 12.51 24.96 -7.69
N PHE A 484 13.15 23.81 -7.56
CA PHE A 484 13.44 23.20 -6.27
C PHE A 484 14.83 23.64 -5.81
N ASP A 485 14.88 24.26 -4.63
CA ASP A 485 16.12 24.65 -3.95
C ASP A 485 16.37 23.73 -2.76
N ALA A 486 17.23 22.74 -2.97
CA ALA A 486 17.60 21.76 -1.94
C ALA A 486 18.71 22.26 -0.99
N GLY A 487 19.15 23.51 -1.12
CA GLY A 487 20.26 24.12 -0.41
C GLY A 487 21.59 23.93 -1.13
N PRO A 488 22.22 22.73 -1.12
CA PRO A 488 23.46 22.49 -1.86
C PRO A 488 23.33 22.62 -3.38
N VAL A 489 22.14 22.33 -3.93
CA VAL A 489 21.83 22.35 -5.36
C VAL A 489 20.50 23.05 -5.61
N VAL A 490 20.45 23.90 -6.62
CA VAL A 490 19.23 24.47 -7.16
C VAL A 490 18.97 23.82 -8.51
N PHE A 491 17.83 23.15 -8.63
CA PHE A 491 17.42 22.50 -9.89
C PHE A 491 17.02 23.52 -10.94
N PRO A 492 17.14 23.19 -12.24
CA PRO A 492 16.52 24.00 -13.28
C PRO A 492 15.00 24.04 -13.10
N ALA A 493 14.35 25.03 -13.69
CA ALA A 493 12.90 25.10 -13.70
C ALA A 493 12.32 23.92 -14.47
N ILE A 494 11.34 23.26 -13.88
CA ILE A 494 10.58 22.16 -14.50
C ILE A 494 9.08 22.41 -14.37
N ASP A 495 8.30 21.83 -15.26
CA ASP A 495 6.85 21.83 -15.15
C ASP A 495 6.39 20.56 -14.42
N VAL A 496 5.40 20.71 -13.55
CA VAL A 496 4.80 19.60 -12.80
C VAL A 496 3.34 19.55 -13.21
N VAL A 497 3.01 18.62 -14.11
CA VAL A 497 1.73 18.59 -14.82
C VAL A 497 1.05 17.23 -14.69
N GLY A 498 -0.27 17.24 -14.56
CA GLY A 498 -1.10 16.05 -14.46
C GLY A 498 -0.87 15.24 -13.19
N ASP A 499 -1.50 14.09 -13.12
CA ASP A 499 -1.38 13.16 -11.99
C ASP A 499 -0.01 12.48 -12.00
N ILE A 500 0.91 12.93 -11.12
CA ILE A 500 2.26 12.40 -11.04
C ILE A 500 2.83 12.47 -9.61
N ALA A 501 3.70 11.51 -9.29
CA ALA A 501 4.52 11.52 -8.09
C ALA A 501 5.90 10.95 -8.41
N PHE A 502 6.97 11.64 -8.04
CA PHE A 502 8.34 11.30 -8.41
C PHE A 502 9.35 11.84 -7.42
N PHE A 503 10.64 11.52 -7.62
CA PHE A 503 11.74 12.11 -6.84
C PHE A 503 12.97 12.36 -7.72
N LEU A 504 13.73 13.41 -7.38
CA LEU A 504 14.89 13.90 -8.09
C LEU A 504 16.14 13.78 -7.23
N PRO A 505 17.26 13.20 -7.72
CA PRO A 505 18.50 13.11 -6.99
C PRO A 505 19.34 14.39 -7.12
N PHE A 506 20.11 14.73 -6.07
CA PHE A 506 21.16 15.72 -6.15
C PHE A 506 22.42 15.29 -5.40
N ASN A 507 23.58 15.69 -5.91
CA ASN A 507 24.91 15.30 -5.45
C ASN A 507 25.00 13.77 -5.23
N MET A 508 24.49 13.01 -6.19
CA MET A 508 24.48 11.56 -6.12
C MET A 508 25.78 10.99 -6.70
N ASP A 509 26.55 10.29 -5.88
CA ASP A 509 27.73 9.56 -6.33
C ASP A 509 27.32 8.33 -7.17
N LEU A 510 27.74 8.28 -8.41
CA LEU A 510 27.55 7.16 -9.34
C LEU A 510 28.91 6.46 -9.56
N ASP A 511 29.36 5.69 -8.56
CA ASP A 511 30.65 4.99 -8.55
C ASP A 511 31.87 5.92 -8.76
N GLY A 512 31.84 7.12 -8.14
CA GLY A 512 32.89 8.11 -8.22
C GLY A 512 32.67 9.20 -9.27
N GLU A 513 31.65 9.07 -10.13
CA GLU A 513 31.16 10.13 -10.99
C GLU A 513 30.05 10.87 -10.27
N MET A 514 30.31 12.11 -9.87
CA MET A 514 29.36 12.89 -9.06
C MET A 514 28.31 13.55 -9.94
N LEU A 515 27.08 13.04 -9.87
CA LEU A 515 25.90 13.65 -10.49
C LEU A 515 25.43 14.82 -9.61
N GLU A 516 25.59 16.06 -10.07
CA GLU A 516 25.12 17.23 -9.33
C GLU A 516 23.58 17.24 -9.23
N TYR A 517 22.87 16.96 -10.34
CA TYR A 517 21.45 16.69 -10.34
C TYR A 517 21.02 15.92 -11.60
N ALA A 518 19.86 15.30 -11.51
CA ALA A 518 19.10 14.84 -12.67
C ALA A 518 17.64 15.31 -12.56
N THR A 519 17.04 15.72 -13.70
CA THR A 519 15.59 15.94 -13.82
C THR A 519 14.86 14.68 -14.31
N ALA A 520 15.39 13.53 -13.89
CA ALA A 520 14.86 12.19 -14.11
C ALA A 520 14.94 11.40 -12.81
N GLN A 521 13.99 10.48 -12.59
CA GLN A 521 13.94 9.66 -11.38
C GLN A 521 14.91 8.49 -11.47
N PRO A 522 15.83 8.29 -10.51
CA PRO A 522 16.66 7.09 -10.45
C PRO A 522 15.81 5.85 -10.15
N VAL A 523 16.12 4.72 -10.81
CA VAL A 523 15.36 3.48 -10.70
C VAL A 523 16.19 2.35 -10.14
N CYS A 524 17.29 1.99 -10.81
CA CYS A 524 18.14 0.88 -10.39
C CYS A 524 19.51 0.94 -11.08
N ARG A 525 20.38 -0.02 -10.71
CA ARG A 525 21.67 -0.21 -11.40
C ARG A 525 21.89 -1.66 -11.83
N MET A 526 22.62 -1.86 -12.91
CA MET A 526 23.13 -3.16 -13.37
C MET A 526 24.59 -3.00 -13.79
N GLY A 527 25.50 -3.45 -12.96
CA GLY A 527 26.92 -3.23 -13.17
C GLY A 527 27.29 -1.74 -13.17
N ASP A 528 27.87 -1.25 -14.26
CA ASP A 528 28.23 0.14 -14.49
C ASP A 528 27.08 1.01 -15.06
N THR A 529 25.92 0.42 -15.29
CA THR A 529 24.78 1.10 -15.90
C THR A 529 23.74 1.50 -14.85
N PHE A 530 23.41 2.80 -14.80
CA PHE A 530 22.38 3.38 -13.95
C PHE A 530 21.13 3.68 -14.78
N PHE A 531 20.00 3.17 -14.34
CA PHE A 531 18.71 3.34 -15.00
C PHE A 531 17.92 4.46 -14.35
N PHE A 532 17.36 5.33 -15.20
CA PHE A 532 16.47 6.41 -14.79
C PHE A 532 15.16 6.33 -15.55
N ALA A 533 14.10 6.91 -14.97
CA ALA A 533 12.81 7.09 -15.62
C ALA A 533 12.65 8.58 -15.99
N ALA A 534 12.38 8.85 -17.24
CA ALA A 534 12.02 10.19 -17.73
C ALA A 534 10.63 10.56 -17.17
N ILE A 535 10.55 11.66 -16.45
CA ILE A 535 9.31 12.11 -15.81
C ILE A 535 8.41 12.76 -16.89
N PRO A 536 7.14 12.37 -17.01
CA PRO A 536 6.21 13.00 -17.96
C PRO A 536 6.13 14.53 -17.79
N GLY A 537 6.21 15.26 -18.90
CA GLY A 537 6.20 16.72 -18.88
C GLY A 537 7.52 17.39 -18.52
N VAL A 538 8.52 16.65 -18.03
CA VAL A 538 9.81 17.20 -17.59
C VAL A 538 10.89 16.92 -18.65
N MET A 539 11.60 17.97 -19.06
CA MET A 539 12.77 17.81 -19.92
C MET A 539 13.89 17.13 -19.13
N THR A 540 14.36 15.98 -19.61
CA THR A 540 15.43 15.23 -18.96
C THR A 540 16.77 15.92 -19.16
N GLU A 541 17.45 16.22 -18.05
CA GLU A 541 18.81 16.76 -18.03
C GLU A 541 19.61 16.09 -16.88
N TYR A 542 20.89 15.85 -17.15
CA TYR A 542 21.88 15.37 -16.19
C TYR A 542 23.01 16.40 -16.12
N LYS A 543 23.34 16.90 -14.95
CA LYS A 543 24.50 17.75 -14.72
C LYS A 543 25.47 17.07 -13.77
N PHE A 544 26.72 17.00 -14.19
CA PHE A 544 27.81 16.42 -13.39
C PHE A 544 28.65 17.52 -12.74
N ALA A 545 29.36 17.18 -11.66
CA ALA A 545 30.18 18.13 -10.90
C ALA A 545 31.35 18.73 -11.71
N ASP A 546 31.80 18.07 -12.77
CA ASP A 546 32.80 18.57 -13.72
C ASP A 546 32.23 19.65 -14.70
N GLY A 547 30.95 19.95 -14.60
CA GLY A 547 30.23 20.90 -15.44
C GLY A 547 29.59 20.28 -16.68
N THR A 548 29.84 19.00 -16.97
CA THR A 548 29.21 18.29 -18.10
C THR A 548 27.70 18.24 -17.97
N ARG A 549 26.99 18.47 -19.08
CA ARG A 549 25.53 18.33 -19.18
C ARG A 549 25.18 17.35 -20.28
N GLU A 550 24.25 16.44 -19.97
CA GLU A 550 23.77 15.41 -20.88
C GLU A 550 22.24 15.32 -20.86
N ALA A 551 21.64 14.90 -21.96
CA ALA A 551 20.18 14.82 -22.10
C ALA A 551 19.73 13.61 -22.93
N GLY A 552 20.62 12.72 -23.34
CA GLY A 552 20.30 11.58 -24.20
C GLY A 552 19.66 10.40 -23.45
N PRO A 553 18.94 9.54 -24.16
CA PRO A 553 18.36 8.34 -23.54
C PRO A 553 19.42 7.31 -23.10
N ILE A 554 20.59 7.27 -23.76
CA ILE A 554 21.73 6.43 -23.37
C ILE A 554 23.01 7.22 -23.67
N PHE A 555 23.87 7.39 -22.66
CA PHE A 555 25.19 7.99 -22.80
C PHE A 555 26.18 7.41 -21.80
N LYS A 556 27.48 7.71 -22.00
CA LYS A 556 28.56 7.38 -21.06
C LYS A 556 29.12 8.65 -20.50
N HIS A 557 29.41 8.65 -19.20
CA HIS A 557 30.15 9.67 -18.50
C HIS A 557 31.22 9.00 -17.64
N GLY A 558 32.49 9.28 -17.90
CA GLY A 558 33.59 8.57 -17.27
C GLY A 558 33.46 7.06 -17.44
N LYS A 559 33.41 6.34 -16.33
CA LYS A 559 33.30 4.88 -16.31
C LYS A 559 31.87 4.34 -16.23
N ILE A 560 30.89 5.22 -16.06
CA ILE A 560 29.47 4.83 -15.94
C ILE A 560 28.70 5.00 -17.24
N ARG A 561 27.57 4.33 -17.30
CA ARG A 561 26.56 4.49 -18.34
C ARG A 561 25.25 4.91 -17.68
N ILE A 562 24.57 5.87 -18.28
CA ILE A 562 23.20 6.24 -17.94
C ILE A 562 22.26 5.68 -19.02
N CYS A 563 21.18 5.06 -18.59
CA CYS A 563 20.09 4.59 -19.45
C CYS A 563 18.78 5.18 -18.95
N THR A 564 18.18 6.11 -19.71
CA THR A 564 16.90 6.74 -19.37
C THR A 564 15.78 6.09 -20.16
N LEU A 565 14.82 5.53 -19.46
CA LEU A 565 13.63 4.93 -20.06
C LEU A 565 12.47 5.93 -19.99
N PRO A 566 11.59 5.97 -21.01
CA PRO A 566 10.29 6.62 -20.86
C PRO A 566 9.57 6.08 -19.63
N TRP A 567 8.81 6.92 -18.93
CA TRP A 567 8.10 6.53 -17.68
C TRP A 567 7.30 5.23 -17.85
N LYS A 568 6.48 5.15 -18.91
CA LYS A 568 5.67 3.96 -19.19
C LYS A 568 6.52 2.69 -19.39
N ASP A 569 7.73 2.81 -19.91
CA ASP A 569 8.65 1.69 -20.09
C ASP A 569 9.30 1.29 -18.78
N ALA A 570 9.70 2.27 -17.96
CA ALA A 570 10.28 2.00 -16.63
C ALA A 570 9.32 1.19 -15.73
N LEU A 571 8.01 1.38 -15.86
CA LEU A 571 6.99 0.57 -15.16
C LEU A 571 7.03 -0.92 -15.55
N GLY A 572 7.60 -1.26 -16.69
CA GLY A 572 7.79 -2.63 -17.18
C GLY A 572 9.05 -3.34 -16.66
N LEU A 573 9.93 -2.62 -15.95
CA LEU A 573 11.16 -3.22 -15.41
C LEU A 573 10.87 -4.20 -14.27
N ARG A 574 11.61 -5.31 -14.23
CA ARG A 574 11.61 -6.27 -13.12
C ARG A 574 13.00 -6.82 -12.91
N ARG A 575 13.40 -6.98 -11.63
CA ARG A 575 14.63 -7.71 -11.28
C ARG A 575 14.27 -9.11 -10.84
N LEU A 576 14.71 -10.12 -11.61
CA LEU A 576 14.45 -11.53 -11.34
C LEU A 576 15.77 -12.30 -11.36
N GLY A 577 16.08 -13.03 -10.28
CA GLY A 577 17.31 -13.80 -10.19
C GLY A 577 18.62 -13.00 -10.37
N GLY A 578 18.60 -11.70 -9.96
CA GLY A 578 19.73 -10.79 -10.14
C GLY A 578 19.84 -10.15 -11.53
N GLU A 579 18.99 -10.54 -12.47
CA GLU A 579 18.96 -10.03 -13.83
C GLU A 579 17.83 -9.02 -14.04
N LEU A 580 18.00 -8.08 -14.96
CA LEU A 580 17.00 -7.07 -15.27
C LEU A 580 16.23 -7.43 -16.54
N TYR A 581 14.93 -7.49 -16.41
CA TYR A 581 13.99 -7.77 -17.48
C TYR A 581 13.08 -6.57 -17.73
N PHE A 582 12.51 -6.52 -18.91
CA PHE A 582 11.57 -5.48 -19.33
C PHE A 582 10.41 -6.10 -20.11
N SER A 583 9.19 -5.69 -19.82
CA SER A 583 8.01 -6.01 -20.62
C SER A 583 6.93 -4.94 -20.47
N ARG A 584 6.29 -4.57 -21.59
CA ARG A 584 5.07 -3.75 -21.59
C ARG A 584 3.80 -4.60 -21.50
N ASP A 585 3.84 -5.79 -22.09
CA ASP A 585 2.66 -6.59 -22.46
C ASP A 585 2.48 -7.85 -21.60
N CYS A 586 3.42 -8.13 -20.69
CA CYS A 586 3.29 -9.26 -19.77
C CYS A 586 3.85 -8.95 -18.38
N ASP A 587 3.32 -9.66 -17.39
CA ASP A 587 3.85 -9.66 -16.04
C ASP A 587 4.97 -10.69 -15.94
N LEU A 588 6.09 -10.23 -15.43
CA LEU A 588 7.29 -11.02 -15.19
C LEU A 588 7.28 -11.44 -13.72
N ILE A 589 7.25 -12.76 -13.45
CA ILE A 589 6.99 -13.29 -12.11
C ILE A 589 8.24 -13.87 -11.46
N ARG A 590 8.92 -14.79 -12.13
CA ARG A 590 10.12 -15.48 -11.63
C ARG A 590 10.93 -16.03 -12.80
N VAL A 591 12.10 -16.57 -12.51
CA VAL A 591 12.90 -17.30 -13.49
C VAL A 591 12.84 -18.80 -13.18
N GLU A 592 12.62 -19.62 -14.19
CA GLU A 592 12.75 -21.08 -14.14
C GLU A 592 13.82 -21.51 -15.15
N GLY A 593 14.92 -22.06 -14.67
CA GLY A 593 16.11 -22.25 -15.49
C GLY A 593 16.63 -20.89 -16.00
N ASP A 594 16.75 -20.73 -17.31
CA ASP A 594 17.22 -19.49 -17.95
C ASP A 594 16.08 -18.61 -18.49
N ALA A 595 14.83 -19.01 -18.29
CA ALA A 595 13.67 -18.34 -18.87
C ALA A 595 12.77 -17.68 -17.80
N PRO A 596 12.30 -16.43 -18.03
CA PRO A 596 11.31 -15.82 -17.14
C PRO A 596 9.94 -16.49 -17.32
N VAL A 597 9.29 -16.77 -16.20
CA VAL A 597 7.87 -17.13 -16.17
C VAL A 597 7.07 -15.85 -16.31
N VAL A 598 6.18 -15.82 -17.29
CA VAL A 598 5.41 -14.65 -17.64
C VAL A 598 3.91 -14.93 -17.68
N ARG A 599 3.13 -13.90 -17.43
CA ARG A 599 1.69 -13.86 -17.63
C ARG A 599 1.35 -12.73 -18.61
N PRO A 600 0.59 -12.98 -19.68
CA PRO A 600 0.16 -11.93 -20.59
C PRO A 600 -0.83 -11.01 -19.91
N VAL A 601 -0.66 -9.69 -20.11
CA VAL A 601 -1.58 -8.67 -19.57
C VAL A 601 -2.71 -8.41 -20.55
N GLN A 602 -2.38 -8.28 -21.84
CA GLN A 602 -3.35 -7.96 -22.90
C GLN A 602 -3.04 -8.70 -24.20
N ASN A 603 -4.09 -9.04 -24.96
CA ASN A 603 -4.06 -9.47 -26.37
C ASN A 603 -3.03 -10.50 -26.79
N GLY A 604 -2.49 -11.27 -25.84
CA GLY A 604 -1.66 -12.42 -26.16
C GLY A 604 -0.30 -12.11 -26.76
N ARG A 605 0.24 -10.92 -26.60
CA ARG A 605 1.61 -10.60 -27.01
C ARG A 605 2.58 -10.82 -25.86
N TYR A 606 3.77 -11.32 -26.20
CA TYR A 606 4.90 -11.49 -25.30
C TYR A 606 6.07 -10.64 -25.80
N ASP A 607 6.07 -9.33 -25.54
CA ASP A 607 7.28 -8.52 -25.69
C ASP A 607 8.02 -8.53 -24.36
N CYS A 608 8.86 -9.54 -24.18
CA CYS A 608 9.76 -9.64 -23.04
C CYS A 608 11.20 -9.51 -23.51
N ARG A 609 11.99 -8.74 -22.78
CA ARG A 609 13.40 -8.47 -23.09
C ARG A 609 14.24 -8.61 -21.83
N LYS A 610 15.50 -9.02 -21.99
CA LYS A 610 16.50 -9.11 -20.94
C LYS A 610 17.61 -8.11 -21.21
N TRP A 611 18.10 -7.44 -20.17
CA TRP A 611 19.30 -6.61 -20.23
C TRP A 611 20.55 -7.50 -20.42
N ASN A 612 21.38 -7.17 -21.41
CA ASN A 612 22.59 -7.96 -21.72
C ASN A 612 23.90 -7.23 -21.38
N GLY A 613 23.84 -6.13 -20.62
CA GLY A 613 24.96 -5.26 -20.31
C GLY A 613 25.06 -4.04 -21.23
N GLU A 614 24.40 -4.04 -22.39
CA GLU A 614 24.42 -2.92 -23.34
C GLU A 614 23.03 -2.44 -23.75
N LYS A 615 22.11 -3.38 -23.96
CA LYS A 615 20.73 -3.10 -24.42
C LYS A 615 19.78 -4.20 -23.98
N PHE A 616 18.48 -3.91 -24.07
CA PHE A 616 17.43 -4.91 -23.90
C PHE A 616 17.30 -5.76 -25.16
N THR A 617 17.54 -7.08 -25.04
CA THR A 617 17.43 -8.07 -26.09
C THR A 617 16.15 -8.87 -25.96
N ALA A 618 15.43 -9.08 -27.06
CA ALA A 618 14.17 -9.82 -27.06
C ALA A 618 14.37 -11.28 -26.66
N LEU A 619 13.45 -11.78 -25.85
CA LEU A 619 13.35 -13.19 -25.46
C LEU A 619 12.23 -13.85 -26.25
N ARG A 620 12.47 -15.08 -26.71
CA ARG A 620 11.41 -15.91 -27.29
C ARG A 620 10.70 -16.63 -26.14
N LEU A 621 9.47 -16.25 -25.90
CA LEU A 621 8.59 -16.90 -24.95
C LEU A 621 7.61 -17.81 -25.67
N GLY A 622 7.01 -18.77 -24.94
CA GLY A 622 6.03 -19.72 -25.50
C GLY A 622 4.76 -19.05 -26.06
N THR A 623 3.80 -19.89 -26.44
CA THR A 623 2.51 -19.43 -26.96
C THR A 623 1.60 -18.96 -25.82
N VAL A 624 0.82 -17.93 -26.10
CA VAL A 624 -0.22 -17.43 -25.20
C VAL A 624 -1.36 -18.42 -25.11
N PRO A 625 -1.83 -18.78 -23.91
CA PRO A 625 -3.07 -19.56 -23.77
C PRO A 625 -4.26 -18.81 -24.39
N PRO A 626 -5.19 -19.54 -25.01
CA PRO A 626 -6.41 -18.92 -25.53
C PRO A 626 -7.24 -18.32 -24.39
N ARG A 627 -7.90 -17.20 -24.67
CA ARG A 627 -8.81 -16.59 -23.68
C ARG A 627 -9.96 -17.54 -23.35
N PRO A 628 -10.44 -17.56 -22.09
CA PRO A 628 -11.63 -18.30 -21.74
C PRO A 628 -12.85 -17.73 -22.48
N VAL A 629 -13.79 -18.60 -22.78
CA VAL A 629 -15.07 -18.23 -23.41
C VAL A 629 -16.16 -18.29 -22.34
N LEU A 630 -16.89 -17.21 -22.17
CA LEU A 630 -18.03 -17.10 -21.27
C LEU A 630 -19.34 -16.98 -22.06
N LYS A 631 -20.31 -17.83 -21.73
CA LYS A 631 -21.70 -17.67 -22.18
C LYS A 631 -22.59 -17.46 -20.96
N ILE A 632 -23.46 -16.49 -21.03
CA ILE A 632 -24.39 -16.11 -19.97
C ILE A 632 -25.83 -16.33 -20.45
N THR A 633 -26.64 -16.92 -19.60
CA THR A 633 -28.06 -17.17 -19.88
C THR A 633 -28.90 -16.70 -18.68
N ASP A 634 -29.91 -15.87 -18.95
CA ASP A 634 -30.83 -15.41 -17.91
C ASP A 634 -31.75 -16.55 -17.46
N LEU A 635 -32.01 -16.59 -16.16
CA LEU A 635 -32.94 -17.57 -15.57
C LEU A 635 -34.17 -16.83 -15.02
N ALA A 636 -35.34 -17.35 -15.33
CA ALA A 636 -36.60 -16.82 -14.81
C ALA A 636 -36.88 -17.21 -13.35
N GLU A 637 -36.30 -18.33 -12.92
CA GLU A 637 -36.48 -18.89 -11.57
C GLU A 637 -35.13 -19.27 -10.97
N ALA A 638 -35.05 -19.28 -9.63
CA ALA A 638 -33.89 -19.74 -8.90
C ALA A 638 -33.63 -21.24 -9.18
N PRO A 639 -32.41 -21.63 -9.55
CA PRO A 639 -32.08 -23.04 -9.83
C PRO A 639 -32.00 -23.91 -8.56
N PHE A 640 -31.81 -23.30 -7.39
CA PHE A 640 -31.76 -23.95 -6.10
C PHE A 640 -32.03 -22.94 -4.96
N GLU A 641 -32.30 -23.44 -3.76
CA GLU A 641 -32.50 -22.64 -2.57
C GLU A 641 -31.13 -22.27 -1.96
N LEU A 642 -30.93 -20.99 -1.67
CA LEU A 642 -29.70 -20.49 -1.07
C LEU A 642 -29.64 -20.86 0.41
N PRO A 643 -28.49 -21.33 0.93
CA PRO A 643 -28.26 -21.42 2.37
C PRO A 643 -28.54 -20.09 3.06
N GLU A 644 -29.23 -20.10 4.20
CA GLU A 644 -29.66 -18.88 4.90
C GLU A 644 -28.48 -17.94 5.22
N THR A 645 -27.35 -18.50 5.66
CA THR A 645 -26.13 -17.75 5.95
C THR A 645 -25.63 -16.95 4.75
N PHE A 646 -25.64 -17.57 3.55
CA PHE A 646 -25.17 -16.90 2.32
C PHE A 646 -26.23 -15.95 1.75
N ALA A 647 -27.51 -16.32 1.87
CA ALA A 647 -28.62 -15.46 1.47
C ALA A 647 -28.71 -14.15 2.28
N ALA A 648 -28.20 -14.13 3.51
CA ALA A 648 -28.18 -12.95 4.36
C ALA A 648 -27.38 -11.80 3.75
N GLU A 649 -26.25 -12.09 3.11
CA GLU A 649 -25.41 -11.09 2.42
C GLU A 649 -26.15 -10.40 1.27
N LEU A 650 -26.86 -11.17 0.45
CA LEU A 650 -27.67 -10.64 -0.67
C LEU A 650 -28.85 -9.75 -0.21
N LYS A 651 -29.18 -9.77 1.08
CA LYS A 651 -30.26 -8.99 1.69
C LYS A 651 -29.78 -7.75 2.45
N LEU A 652 -28.47 -7.44 2.46
CA LEU A 652 -27.91 -6.29 3.18
C LEU A 652 -28.57 -4.95 2.77
N GLY A 653 -28.87 -4.79 1.47
CA GLY A 653 -29.61 -3.65 0.94
C GLY A 653 -31.14 -3.75 1.08
N GLY A 654 -31.66 -4.76 1.79
CA GLY A 654 -33.08 -5.07 1.94
C GLY A 654 -33.53 -6.26 1.08
N VAL A 655 -34.66 -6.83 1.45
CA VAL A 655 -35.23 -7.98 0.75
C VAL A 655 -35.81 -7.54 -0.60
N ARG A 656 -35.24 -8.01 -1.69
CA ARG A 656 -35.62 -7.69 -3.08
C ARG A 656 -35.56 -8.95 -3.93
N PRO A 657 -36.28 -9.01 -5.08
CA PRO A 657 -36.16 -10.11 -6.04
C PRO A 657 -34.72 -10.24 -6.53
N LEU A 658 -34.13 -11.42 -6.43
CA LEU A 658 -32.78 -11.72 -6.90
C LEU A 658 -32.80 -11.99 -8.41
N VAL A 659 -31.71 -11.62 -9.08
CA VAL A 659 -31.49 -11.89 -10.50
C VAL A 659 -30.54 -13.07 -10.61
N TRP A 660 -30.93 -14.07 -11.37
CA TRP A 660 -30.18 -15.30 -11.59
C TRP A 660 -29.71 -15.44 -13.03
N LYS A 661 -28.46 -15.87 -13.19
CA LYS A 661 -27.88 -16.17 -14.49
C LYS A 661 -27.10 -17.48 -14.43
N LYS A 662 -27.22 -18.29 -15.48
CA LYS A 662 -26.35 -19.46 -15.68
C LYS A 662 -25.08 -19.01 -16.38
N LEU A 663 -23.92 -19.48 -15.88
CA LEU A 663 -22.60 -19.24 -16.45
C LEU A 663 -22.05 -20.53 -17.05
N GLU A 664 -21.68 -20.49 -18.33
CA GLU A 664 -20.98 -21.58 -19.01
C GLU A 664 -19.60 -21.10 -19.43
N VAL A 665 -18.55 -21.61 -18.77
CA VAL A 665 -17.17 -21.19 -18.98
C VAL A 665 -16.37 -22.33 -19.62
N LYS A 666 -15.60 -22.00 -20.67
CA LYS A 666 -14.67 -22.91 -21.35
C LYS A 666 -13.27 -22.30 -21.38
N GLY A 667 -12.28 -23.04 -20.88
CA GLY A 667 -10.89 -22.62 -20.72
C GLY A 667 -10.53 -22.42 -19.26
N ASN A 668 -9.31 -22.77 -18.88
CA ASN A 668 -8.81 -22.68 -17.51
C ASN A 668 -7.95 -21.44 -17.27
N ASP A 669 -7.35 -20.91 -18.32
CA ASP A 669 -6.37 -19.84 -18.20
C ASP A 669 -7.03 -18.47 -18.28
N GLY A 670 -6.62 -17.55 -17.40
CA GLY A 670 -7.08 -16.17 -17.38
C GLY A 670 -8.40 -15.97 -16.64
N PHE A 671 -9.03 -14.83 -16.91
CA PHE A 671 -10.20 -14.34 -16.21
C PHE A 671 -11.40 -14.21 -17.16
N ILE A 672 -12.59 -14.44 -16.62
CA ILE A 672 -13.84 -13.95 -17.20
C ILE A 672 -14.13 -12.57 -16.59
N GLU A 673 -14.84 -11.74 -17.33
CA GLU A 673 -15.30 -10.42 -16.89
C GLU A 673 -16.81 -10.39 -16.83
N LEU A 674 -17.36 -9.96 -15.69
CA LEU A 674 -18.78 -9.81 -15.43
C LEU A 674 -19.07 -8.32 -15.22
N ASP A 675 -19.65 -7.69 -16.23
CA ASP A 675 -20.01 -6.27 -16.22
C ASP A 675 -21.52 -6.13 -16.01
N PHE A 676 -21.95 -6.11 -14.76
CA PHE A 676 -23.33 -5.93 -14.33
C PHE A 676 -23.43 -4.87 -13.25
N LYS A 677 -24.57 -4.21 -13.19
CA LYS A 677 -24.90 -3.29 -12.08
C LYS A 677 -25.77 -3.99 -11.06
N TYR A 678 -25.26 -4.17 -9.87
CA TYR A 678 -25.91 -4.88 -8.77
C TYR A 678 -25.56 -4.21 -7.42
N ASP A 679 -26.04 -4.74 -6.32
CA ASP A 679 -25.58 -4.35 -4.98
C ASP A 679 -24.56 -5.36 -4.46
N VAL A 680 -24.96 -6.61 -4.33
CA VAL A 680 -24.14 -7.75 -3.92
C VAL A 680 -24.32 -8.86 -4.97
N ALA A 681 -23.23 -9.53 -5.31
CA ALA A 681 -23.24 -10.67 -6.22
C ALA A 681 -22.50 -11.86 -5.61
N GLN A 682 -22.99 -13.06 -5.91
CA GLN A 682 -22.39 -14.32 -5.50
C GLN A 682 -22.33 -15.28 -6.68
N ILE A 683 -21.24 -16.05 -6.79
CA ILE A 683 -21.08 -17.10 -7.80
C ILE A 683 -21.03 -18.45 -7.11
N TYR A 684 -21.88 -19.35 -7.60
CA TYR A 684 -21.92 -20.74 -7.16
C TYR A 684 -21.41 -21.64 -8.29
N ALA A 685 -20.55 -22.60 -7.94
CA ALA A 685 -20.08 -23.65 -8.84
C ALA A 685 -20.28 -25.01 -8.16
N ASP A 686 -20.98 -25.92 -8.85
CA ASP A 686 -21.39 -27.23 -8.32
C ASP A 686 -22.04 -27.12 -6.93
N GLY A 687 -22.92 -26.13 -6.75
CA GLY A 687 -23.66 -25.87 -5.52
C GLY A 687 -22.89 -25.22 -4.40
N LYS A 688 -21.60 -24.89 -4.58
CA LYS A 688 -20.76 -24.22 -3.57
C LYS A 688 -20.58 -22.77 -3.92
N LEU A 689 -20.65 -21.86 -2.94
CA LEU A 689 -20.23 -20.48 -3.07
C LEU A 689 -18.72 -20.44 -3.32
N VAL A 690 -18.29 -19.87 -4.45
CA VAL A 690 -16.87 -19.82 -4.86
C VAL A 690 -16.33 -18.41 -5.01
N ALA A 691 -17.19 -17.39 -5.12
CA ALA A 691 -16.81 -16.00 -5.18
C ALA A 691 -18.00 -15.11 -4.80
N ASP A 692 -17.72 -13.97 -4.21
CA ASP A 692 -18.69 -12.91 -3.94
C ASP A 692 -18.05 -11.54 -4.20
N GLN A 693 -18.87 -10.54 -4.38
CA GLN A 693 -18.41 -9.16 -4.50
C GLN A 693 -19.52 -8.16 -4.17
N TYR A 694 -19.12 -7.03 -3.61
CA TYR A 694 -19.92 -5.81 -3.58
C TYR A 694 -19.60 -4.96 -4.81
N ASP A 695 -20.63 -4.52 -5.56
CA ASP A 695 -20.44 -3.68 -6.76
C ASP A 695 -19.67 -2.39 -6.43
N CYS A 696 -18.48 -2.26 -7.00
CA CYS A 696 -17.62 -1.07 -6.88
C CYS A 696 -17.61 -0.21 -8.15
N GLY A 697 -18.40 -0.56 -9.19
CA GLY A 697 -18.52 0.22 -10.41
C GLY A 697 -17.48 -0.10 -11.50
N PHE A 698 -16.76 -1.22 -11.38
CA PHE A 698 -15.89 -1.77 -12.42
C PHE A 698 -16.19 -3.25 -12.66
N PRO A 699 -15.85 -3.82 -13.85
CA PRO A 699 -16.11 -5.20 -14.16
C PRO A 699 -15.49 -6.17 -13.15
N TRP A 700 -16.29 -7.12 -12.67
CA TRP A 700 -15.80 -8.17 -11.78
C TRP A 700 -15.02 -9.22 -12.55
N ARG A 701 -13.76 -9.44 -12.15
CA ARG A 701 -12.87 -10.41 -12.80
C ARG A 701 -12.71 -11.64 -11.93
N VAL A 702 -13.12 -12.80 -12.48
CA VAL A 702 -13.10 -14.08 -11.78
C VAL A 702 -12.25 -15.07 -12.59
N PRO A 703 -11.38 -15.88 -11.93
CA PRO A 703 -10.60 -16.89 -12.65
C PRO A 703 -11.51 -17.89 -13.36
N ALA A 704 -11.24 -18.10 -14.65
CA ALA A 704 -12.00 -19.07 -15.44
C ALA A 704 -11.90 -20.49 -14.85
N SER A 705 -10.77 -20.84 -14.24
CA SER A 705 -10.53 -22.13 -13.60
C SER A 705 -11.51 -22.46 -12.46
N LEU A 706 -12.08 -21.46 -11.79
CA LEU A 706 -13.09 -21.67 -10.76
C LEU A 706 -14.39 -22.24 -11.32
N LEU A 707 -14.70 -21.95 -12.61
CA LEU A 707 -15.99 -22.21 -13.23
C LEU A 707 -15.93 -23.18 -14.42
N ASN A 708 -14.73 -23.41 -14.99
CA ASN A 708 -14.58 -24.24 -16.19
C ASN A 708 -15.08 -25.66 -15.98
N GLY A 709 -16.02 -26.08 -16.81
CA GLY A 709 -16.60 -27.41 -16.76
C GLY A 709 -17.54 -27.72 -15.59
N LYS A 710 -17.86 -26.68 -14.77
CA LYS A 710 -18.74 -26.79 -13.60
C LYS A 710 -20.11 -26.21 -13.90
N GLU A 711 -21.12 -26.72 -13.22
CA GLU A 711 -22.46 -26.15 -13.23
C GLU A 711 -22.40 -24.84 -12.39
N SER A 712 -22.44 -23.69 -13.08
CA SER A 712 -22.17 -22.42 -12.45
C SER A 712 -23.30 -21.42 -12.60
N TYR A 713 -23.56 -20.67 -11.51
CA TYR A 713 -24.64 -19.70 -11.41
C TYR A 713 -24.14 -18.42 -10.76
N LEU A 714 -24.60 -17.29 -11.32
CA LEU A 714 -24.46 -15.97 -10.74
C LEU A 714 -25.80 -15.54 -10.18
N VAL A 715 -25.81 -15.13 -8.90
CA VAL A 715 -26.96 -14.51 -8.26
C VAL A 715 -26.61 -13.10 -7.83
N MET A 716 -27.50 -12.14 -8.08
CA MET A 716 -27.29 -10.72 -7.81
C MET A 716 -28.49 -10.13 -7.11
N SER A 717 -28.24 -9.30 -6.09
CA SER A 717 -29.26 -8.40 -5.55
C SER A 717 -29.31 -7.09 -6.35
N PRO A 718 -30.52 -6.51 -6.54
CA PRO A 718 -30.65 -5.22 -7.21
C PRO A 718 -29.92 -4.11 -6.46
N ARG A 719 -29.45 -3.10 -7.20
CA ARG A 719 -28.68 -1.97 -6.68
C ARG A 719 -29.44 -1.26 -5.54
N TYR A 720 -28.72 -0.95 -4.47
CA TYR A 720 -29.21 -0.25 -3.30
C TYR A 720 -28.64 1.17 -3.26
N ASP A 721 -29.51 2.18 -3.13
CA ASP A 721 -29.15 3.60 -3.33
C ASP A 721 -28.57 4.28 -2.08
N ARG A 722 -28.66 3.63 -0.90
CA ARG A 722 -28.15 4.21 0.35
C ARG A 722 -26.73 3.76 0.70
N VAL A 723 -25.89 3.72 -0.30
CA VAL A 723 -24.45 3.44 -0.17
C VAL A 723 -23.66 4.53 -0.87
N TYR A 724 -22.47 4.80 -0.38
CA TYR A 724 -21.51 5.60 -1.11
C TYR A 724 -20.90 4.74 -2.21
N ARG A 725 -21.08 5.10 -3.46
CA ARG A 725 -20.32 4.57 -4.60
C ARG A 725 -19.52 5.69 -5.20
N GLU A 726 -18.25 5.43 -5.42
CA GLU A 726 -17.44 6.34 -6.17
C GLU A 726 -17.89 6.29 -7.62
N GLU A 727 -18.46 7.41 -8.09
CA GLU A 727 -18.99 7.45 -9.46
C GLU A 727 -17.84 7.28 -10.47
N GLU A 728 -18.15 6.57 -11.54
CA GLU A 728 -17.29 6.34 -12.70
C GLU A 728 -16.99 7.68 -13.42
N ALA A 729 -16.07 8.45 -12.91
CA ALA A 729 -15.48 9.50 -13.68
C ALA A 729 -14.07 9.06 -14.04
N GLU A 730 -13.94 8.54 -15.25
CA GLU A 730 -12.77 8.39 -16.09
C GLU A 730 -12.34 6.96 -16.49
N PRO A 731 -11.99 6.77 -17.75
CA PRO A 731 -11.53 5.49 -18.26
C PRO A 731 -10.19 5.11 -17.60
N PRO A 732 -9.87 3.82 -17.52
CA PRO A 732 -8.56 3.38 -17.05
C PRO A 732 -7.47 4.04 -17.91
N LEU A 733 -6.40 4.54 -17.26
CA LEU A 733 -5.22 5.06 -17.96
C LEU A 733 -4.78 4.05 -19.02
N GLN A 734 -4.92 4.43 -20.29
CA GLN A 734 -4.50 3.66 -21.45
C GLN A 734 -2.98 3.48 -21.49
#